data_f2c24d089bdf3c583abf208dc5fe6984
#
_entry.id   f2c24d089bdf3c583abf208dc5fe6984
#
_cell.length_a   1.000
_cell.length_b   1.000
_cell.length_c   1.000
_cell.angle_alpha   90.00
_cell.angle_beta   90.00
_cell.angle_gamma   90.00
#
_symmetry.space_group_name_H-M   'P 1'
#
loop_
_entity.id
_entity.type
_entity.pdbx_description
1 polymer ?
#
loop_
_entity_poly.entity_id
_entity_poly.type
_entity_poly.pdbx_seq_one_letter_code
_entity_poly.pdbx_strand_id
1 'polypeptide(L)'
;MNTVCFVLIIGLLVFQLSSKEIVGKFTRWGQRIREEILLVFTFLSSTLFFTGLWVLARDLVLHATWSLDISAIPSFDGWIGVSFLILFLWAAAYVFISLSLIHLVTRGGANRSMVYRLLLLVAGLCSAGFFFWNFWLGIAGLIHFLFLFSILRFDLVANVYRLGLETFLTLFYASLIAASIVAASSYQANDERLVQAKVAFANQELLNTDSQTALFLADIFARLKNDLFIQNRLADPLLSKDPVISKIRKIYLDNYFDQFEIVIRVFSPTGVQIGGMQEGKSFKELQEDYVKSDFATQVPNLYFIPGKEQTTGNEFVAFVPMLKGNLTLGTIYLELDQLRIQPDNAYPRLLVDQQYAEKLQEDPFDFAVFRAGKLIRSSGNFNYQQEEIRSLLQNSALMEAGVEVLGYHHLGIKNGEDLWVLSSPAILIKQFFGTLSLFFVVFVSLTFFAILFSVLLQGYRKFEFNYSTKLQLYLNFAFFFPILIISLITTGLLSQSYSEDLNQQYLQKALLIKGNLLRFVGDQTIEELDRDVLTEEINTLASTVGTDIHLYDKEGSLLTSSRSPIFDKKLLSNLMHPGAMAALVEKKGTEVLLEEQVGKLKYQAVYLAIPSQATLGSKAVVAIPFFESEEELNALISDVLGSVFNAFVVIFILFLVISFLVTKNLTLPFRLLTQKLKATNLDDNEPMVWASKDEIGLLVNEYNQMLYKLEASKKVLASNEKESAWREMAKQVAHEIKNPLTPMKLTLQHLLRLEREGKLEGADKLKKSLETLIHQVDALSGIASSFSTFAKMPLPNNERMNFKEVLSKVLELFKTDKRMELEYQDDSYTDQIPILGDDQLFGRVISNLIINGMQAVEPGKKPQIRVWLWLSDRAVFLEISDNGRGIPEELRDKIFIPNFSTKSQGSGLGLAIAKSGVETAGGKIWFET
;
A
#
# COMPACT_ATOMS: atom_id res chain seq x y z
N MET A 1 -19.93 -14.19 5.49
CA MET A 1 -19.46 -15.59 5.30
C MET A 1 -19.18 -15.93 3.83
N ASN A 2 -20.07 -15.65 2.88
CA ASN A 2 -19.84 -15.90 1.45
C ASN A 2 -18.64 -15.15 0.88
N THR A 3 -18.40 -13.91 1.28
CA THR A 3 -17.25 -13.08 0.82
C THR A 3 -15.92 -13.65 1.32
N VAL A 4 -15.85 -14.15 2.55
CA VAL A 4 -14.64 -14.77 3.12
C VAL A 4 -14.32 -16.08 2.40
N CYS A 5 -15.32 -16.91 2.14
CA CYS A 5 -15.16 -18.12 1.34
C CYS A 5 -14.70 -17.80 -0.08
N PHE A 6 -15.25 -16.76 -0.72
CA PHE A 6 -14.87 -16.33 -2.06
C PHE A 6 -13.42 -15.84 -2.11
N VAL A 7 -12.99 -15.04 -1.13
CA VAL A 7 -11.60 -14.55 -1.01
C VAL A 7 -10.62 -15.69 -0.74
N LEU A 8 -10.98 -16.66 0.11
CA LEU A 8 -10.17 -17.85 0.34
C LEU A 8 -10.06 -18.75 -0.92
N ILE A 9 -11.16 -18.90 -1.66
CA ILE A 9 -11.17 -19.63 -2.93
C ILE A 9 -10.31 -18.92 -3.98
N ILE A 10 -10.40 -17.59 -4.08
CA ILE A 10 -9.54 -16.80 -4.97
C ILE A 10 -8.07 -16.89 -4.51
N GLY A 11 -7.76 -16.81 -3.23
CA GLY A 11 -6.41 -17.00 -2.70
C GLY A 11 -5.81 -18.36 -3.04
N LEU A 12 -6.61 -19.42 -2.92
CA LEU A 12 -6.23 -20.80 -3.32
C LEU A 12 -6.08 -20.95 -4.84
N LEU A 13 -6.98 -20.38 -5.63
CA LEU A 13 -6.89 -20.33 -7.09
C LEU A 13 -5.66 -19.57 -7.56
N VAL A 14 -5.36 -18.45 -6.94
CA VAL A 14 -4.17 -17.64 -7.22
C VAL A 14 -2.90 -18.37 -6.84
N PHE A 15 -2.88 -19.07 -5.70
CA PHE A 15 -1.77 -19.94 -5.30
C PHE A 15 -1.57 -21.11 -6.29
N GLN A 16 -2.65 -21.73 -6.77
CA GLN A 16 -2.58 -22.74 -7.84
C GLN A 16 -2.13 -22.15 -9.17
N LEU A 17 -2.60 -20.95 -9.56
CA LEU A 17 -2.17 -20.26 -10.78
C LEU A 17 -0.67 -19.90 -10.78
N SER A 18 -0.04 -19.75 -9.62
CA SER A 18 1.41 -19.54 -9.49
C SER A 18 2.24 -20.81 -9.73
N SER A 19 1.62 -21.97 -9.82
CA SER A 19 2.34 -23.22 -10.08
C SER A 19 2.94 -23.24 -11.48
N LYS A 20 4.22 -23.69 -11.60
CA LYS A 20 4.96 -23.76 -12.88
C LYS A 20 4.21 -24.52 -13.98
N GLU A 21 3.34 -25.43 -13.60
CA GLU A 21 2.57 -26.29 -14.51
C GLU A 21 1.41 -25.55 -15.19
N ILE A 22 0.70 -24.68 -14.46
CA ILE A 22 -0.39 -23.87 -15.00
C ILE A 22 0.17 -22.73 -15.87
N VAL A 23 1.28 -22.12 -15.45
CA VAL A 23 2.01 -21.14 -16.27
C VAL A 23 2.44 -21.76 -17.60
N GLY A 24 2.93 -23.02 -17.60
CA GLY A 24 3.32 -23.75 -18.81
C GLY A 24 2.12 -24.13 -19.72
N LYS A 25 0.93 -24.35 -19.16
CA LYS A 25 -0.30 -24.58 -19.94
C LYS A 25 -0.84 -23.28 -20.52
N PHE A 26 -0.77 -22.19 -19.78
CA PHE A 26 -1.26 -20.87 -20.19
C PHE A 26 -0.40 -20.25 -21.30
N THR A 27 0.94 -20.42 -21.24
CA THR A 27 1.85 -20.00 -22.32
C THR A 27 1.61 -20.76 -23.63
N ARG A 28 1.30 -22.07 -23.56
CA ARG A 28 0.91 -22.89 -24.74
C ARG A 28 -0.46 -22.49 -25.30
N TRP A 29 -1.40 -22.08 -24.46
CA TRP A 29 -2.71 -21.57 -24.87
C TRP A 29 -2.60 -20.16 -25.48
N GLY A 30 -1.73 -19.29 -24.92
CA GLY A 30 -1.45 -17.95 -25.43
C GLY A 30 -0.84 -17.92 -26.83
N GLN A 31 -0.11 -18.98 -27.23
CA GLN A 31 0.40 -19.11 -28.62
C GLN A 31 -0.70 -19.34 -29.67
N ARG A 32 -1.94 -19.70 -29.27
CA ARG A 32 -3.07 -19.88 -30.16
C ARG A 32 -3.96 -18.65 -30.29
N ILE A 33 -3.86 -17.69 -29.35
CA ILE A 33 -4.63 -16.44 -29.34
C ILE A 33 -3.67 -15.32 -29.75
N ARG A 34 -4.14 -14.36 -30.55
CA ARG A 34 -3.36 -13.16 -30.88
C ARG A 34 -2.92 -12.48 -29.57
N GLU A 35 -1.64 -12.18 -29.46
CA GLU A 35 -1.03 -11.56 -28.28
C GLU A 35 -1.78 -10.32 -27.80
N GLU A 36 -2.37 -9.55 -28.72
CA GLU A 36 -3.20 -8.37 -28.44
C GLU A 36 -4.44 -8.70 -27.61
N ILE A 37 -5.15 -9.77 -27.94
CA ILE A 37 -6.37 -10.19 -27.22
C ILE A 37 -6.03 -10.61 -25.80
N LEU A 38 -4.91 -11.35 -25.64
CA LEU A 38 -4.44 -11.78 -24.32
C LEU A 38 -4.07 -10.58 -23.45
N LEU A 39 -3.43 -9.56 -24.02
CA LEU A 39 -3.07 -8.32 -23.32
C LEU A 39 -4.31 -7.54 -22.87
N VAL A 40 -5.28 -7.34 -23.75
CA VAL A 40 -6.55 -6.67 -23.42
C VAL A 40 -7.26 -7.43 -22.31
N PHE A 41 -7.35 -8.77 -22.41
CA PHE A 41 -7.95 -9.61 -21.37
C PHE A 41 -7.24 -9.47 -20.03
N THR A 42 -5.91 -9.39 -20.03
CA THR A 42 -5.09 -9.19 -18.82
C THR A 42 -5.42 -7.87 -18.14
N PHE A 43 -5.48 -6.77 -18.89
CA PHE A 43 -5.80 -5.46 -18.33
C PHE A 43 -7.25 -5.38 -17.85
N LEU A 44 -8.21 -5.94 -18.61
CA LEU A 44 -9.61 -6.00 -18.18
C LEU A 44 -9.80 -6.87 -16.92
N SER A 45 -9.10 -8.00 -16.83
CA SER A 45 -9.16 -8.85 -15.62
C SER A 45 -8.61 -8.12 -14.39
N SER A 46 -7.49 -7.40 -14.51
CA SER A 46 -6.97 -6.59 -13.42
C SER A 46 -7.95 -5.47 -13.02
N THR A 47 -8.60 -4.82 -14.01
CA THR A 47 -9.61 -3.80 -13.79
C THR A 47 -10.86 -4.39 -13.10
N LEU A 48 -11.24 -5.63 -13.39
CA LEU A 48 -12.33 -6.32 -12.70
C LEU A 48 -12.03 -6.52 -11.20
N PHE A 49 -10.80 -6.91 -10.85
CA PHE A 49 -10.42 -7.03 -9.44
C PHE A 49 -10.32 -5.68 -8.73
N PHE A 50 -9.88 -4.65 -9.43
CA PHE A 50 -9.93 -3.26 -8.96
C PHE A 50 -11.37 -2.82 -8.65
N THR A 51 -12.32 -3.02 -9.61
CA THR A 51 -13.72 -2.68 -9.39
C THR A 51 -14.35 -3.53 -8.27
N GLY A 52 -13.94 -4.80 -8.12
CA GLY A 52 -14.34 -5.64 -7.00
C GLY A 52 -13.90 -5.09 -5.65
N LEU A 53 -12.66 -4.59 -5.53
CA LEU A 53 -12.16 -3.94 -4.31
C LEU A 53 -12.95 -2.65 -4.01
N TRP A 54 -13.21 -1.84 -5.04
CA TRP A 54 -14.00 -0.63 -4.94
C TRP A 54 -15.42 -0.90 -4.43
N VAL A 55 -16.15 -1.83 -5.06
CA VAL A 55 -17.51 -2.19 -4.70
C VAL A 55 -17.58 -2.77 -3.30
N LEU A 56 -16.65 -3.67 -2.95
CA LEU A 56 -16.61 -4.26 -1.62
C LEU A 56 -16.39 -3.20 -0.52
N ALA A 57 -15.47 -2.25 -0.74
CA ALA A 57 -15.22 -1.16 0.21
C ALA A 57 -16.46 -0.27 0.35
N ARG A 58 -17.12 0.09 -0.78
CA ARG A 58 -18.36 0.87 -0.81
C ARG A 58 -19.51 0.16 -0.07
N ASP A 59 -19.74 -1.11 -0.37
CA ASP A 59 -20.84 -1.87 0.24
C ASP A 59 -20.64 -2.08 1.75
N LEU A 60 -19.38 -2.28 2.19
CA LEU A 60 -19.08 -2.35 3.62
C LEU A 60 -19.41 -1.03 4.33
N VAL A 61 -19.11 0.12 3.73
CA VAL A 61 -19.44 1.43 4.34
C VAL A 61 -20.94 1.72 4.32
N LEU A 62 -21.62 1.42 3.22
CA LEU A 62 -23.07 1.71 3.08
C LEU A 62 -23.95 0.85 3.98
N HIS A 63 -23.59 -0.42 4.21
CA HIS A 63 -24.45 -1.38 4.89
C HIS A 63 -23.97 -1.78 6.28
N ALA A 64 -22.75 -1.39 6.69
CA ALA A 64 -22.29 -1.63 8.06
C ALA A 64 -22.95 -0.66 9.04
N THR A 65 -23.22 -1.15 10.23
CA THR A 65 -23.72 -0.32 11.35
C THR A 65 -22.60 0.47 12.04
N TRP A 66 -21.34 0.21 11.66
CA TRP A 66 -20.14 0.89 12.15
C TRP A 66 -19.47 1.69 11.03
N SER A 67 -18.75 2.74 11.40
CA SER A 67 -17.93 3.48 10.46
C SER A 67 -16.60 2.76 10.18
N LEU A 68 -16.09 2.86 8.95
CA LEU A 68 -14.78 2.34 8.55
C LEU A 68 -13.74 3.47 8.38
N ASP A 69 -14.08 4.68 8.72
CA ASP A 69 -13.15 5.82 8.72
C ASP A 69 -12.40 5.96 10.05
N ILE A 70 -11.62 7.01 10.16
CA ILE A 70 -10.80 7.25 11.35
C ILE A 70 -11.64 7.52 12.61
N SER A 71 -12.90 7.93 12.46
CA SER A 71 -13.82 8.18 13.58
C SER A 71 -14.24 6.89 14.31
N ALA A 72 -14.08 5.74 13.66
CA ALA A 72 -14.41 4.44 14.26
C ALA A 72 -13.38 3.94 15.29
N ILE A 73 -12.16 4.50 15.31
CA ILE A 73 -11.07 4.00 16.16
C ILE A 73 -11.38 4.11 17.65
N PRO A 74 -11.97 5.23 18.18
CA PRO A 74 -12.29 5.32 19.60
C PRO A 74 -13.30 4.25 20.06
N SER A 75 -14.17 3.80 19.16
CA SER A 75 -15.22 2.79 19.43
C SER A 75 -14.89 1.45 18.76
N PHE A 76 -13.60 1.03 18.74
CA PHE A 76 -13.15 -0.17 18.02
C PHE A 76 -13.87 -1.43 18.51
N ASP A 77 -14.63 -2.06 17.60
CA ASP A 77 -15.27 -3.36 17.80
C ASP A 77 -14.56 -4.44 16.97
N GLY A 78 -14.64 -5.69 17.42
CA GLY A 78 -14.05 -6.83 16.72
C GLY A 78 -14.49 -6.97 15.25
N TRP A 79 -15.71 -6.55 14.91
CA TRP A 79 -16.22 -6.54 13.55
C TRP A 79 -15.52 -5.55 12.63
N ILE A 80 -15.07 -4.42 13.17
CA ILE A 80 -14.23 -3.44 12.44
C ILE A 80 -12.92 -4.11 12.03
N GLY A 81 -12.26 -4.84 12.95
CA GLY A 81 -11.06 -5.61 12.66
C GLY A 81 -11.24 -6.66 11.58
N VAL A 82 -12.38 -7.38 11.60
CA VAL A 82 -12.73 -8.33 10.54
C VAL A 82 -12.92 -7.64 9.19
N SER A 83 -13.55 -6.46 9.16
CA SER A 83 -13.75 -5.68 7.93
C SER A 83 -12.41 -5.23 7.32
N PHE A 84 -11.46 -4.75 8.14
CA PHE A 84 -10.11 -4.42 7.70
C PHE A 84 -9.35 -5.63 7.14
N LEU A 85 -9.49 -6.80 7.77
CA LEU A 85 -8.87 -8.03 7.28
C LEU A 85 -9.46 -8.48 5.93
N ILE A 86 -10.76 -8.38 5.74
CA ILE A 86 -11.43 -8.72 4.47
C ILE A 86 -10.95 -7.78 3.35
N LEU A 87 -10.89 -6.47 3.61
CA LEU A 87 -10.39 -5.48 2.66
C LEU A 87 -8.93 -5.71 2.30
N PHE A 88 -8.10 -6.05 3.30
CA PHE A 88 -6.69 -6.40 3.07
C PHE A 88 -6.54 -7.65 2.18
N LEU A 89 -7.28 -8.72 2.47
CA LEU A 89 -7.22 -9.96 1.68
C LEU A 89 -7.63 -9.72 0.22
N TRP A 90 -8.67 -8.90 0.00
CA TRP A 90 -9.08 -8.55 -1.36
C TRP A 90 -8.05 -7.64 -2.04
N ALA A 91 -7.50 -6.66 -1.33
CA ALA A 91 -6.42 -5.80 -1.83
C ALA A 91 -5.17 -6.63 -2.21
N ALA A 92 -4.79 -7.59 -1.36
CA ALA A 92 -3.69 -8.51 -1.65
C ALA A 92 -3.97 -9.38 -2.88
N ALA A 93 -5.20 -9.88 -3.04
CA ALA A 93 -5.62 -10.63 -4.24
C ALA A 93 -5.56 -9.76 -5.50
N TYR A 94 -6.07 -8.53 -5.45
CA TYR A 94 -5.99 -7.55 -6.54
C TYR A 94 -4.54 -7.29 -6.98
N VAL A 95 -3.66 -6.98 -6.02
CA VAL A 95 -2.24 -6.72 -6.29
C VAL A 95 -1.56 -7.95 -6.88
N PHE A 96 -1.74 -9.12 -6.27
CA PHE A 96 -1.12 -10.36 -6.71
C PHE A 96 -1.57 -10.79 -8.10
N ILE A 97 -2.87 -10.71 -8.40
CA ILE A 97 -3.42 -11.03 -9.72
C ILE A 97 -2.89 -10.07 -10.77
N SER A 98 -2.86 -8.75 -10.48
CA SER A 98 -2.32 -7.74 -11.39
C SER A 98 -0.85 -8.01 -11.72
N LEU A 99 -0.03 -8.32 -10.71
CA LEU A 99 1.38 -8.68 -10.90
C LEU A 99 1.54 -9.98 -11.71
N SER A 100 0.77 -11.02 -11.38
CA SER A 100 0.87 -12.34 -12.03
C SER A 100 0.46 -12.32 -13.48
N LEU A 101 -0.65 -11.65 -13.80
CA LEU A 101 -1.16 -11.52 -15.16
C LEU A 101 -0.18 -10.74 -16.06
N ILE A 102 0.36 -9.62 -15.57
CA ILE A 102 1.35 -8.83 -16.31
C ILE A 102 2.65 -9.64 -16.51
N HIS A 103 3.08 -10.40 -15.49
CA HIS A 103 4.25 -11.26 -15.60
C HIS A 103 4.11 -12.31 -16.71
N LEU A 104 2.93 -12.93 -16.77
CA LEU A 104 2.65 -13.97 -17.76
C LEU A 104 2.77 -13.44 -19.19
N VAL A 105 2.32 -12.22 -19.41
CA VAL A 105 2.37 -11.55 -20.72
C VAL A 105 3.79 -11.07 -21.05
N THR A 106 4.50 -10.48 -20.11
CA THR A 106 5.87 -9.96 -20.34
C THR A 106 6.87 -11.09 -20.61
N ARG A 107 6.68 -12.28 -20.02
CA ARG A 107 7.49 -13.48 -20.33
C ARG A 107 7.18 -14.10 -21.69
N GLY A 108 6.00 -13.86 -22.25
CA GLY A 108 5.60 -14.37 -23.57
C GLY A 108 6.31 -13.70 -24.76
N GLY A 109 7.17 -12.70 -24.52
CA GLY A 109 7.92 -12.02 -25.59
C GLY A 109 7.15 -10.89 -26.28
N ALA A 110 6.03 -10.41 -25.69
CA ALA A 110 5.24 -9.33 -26.26
C ALA A 110 6.06 -8.04 -26.47
N ASN A 111 5.86 -7.38 -27.62
CA ASN A 111 6.54 -6.13 -27.93
C ASN A 111 6.15 -5.03 -26.93
N ARG A 112 7.12 -4.51 -26.19
CA ARG A 112 6.89 -3.48 -25.14
C ARG A 112 6.12 -2.26 -25.64
N SER A 113 6.40 -1.78 -26.87
CA SER A 113 5.67 -0.65 -27.47
C SER A 113 4.19 -0.97 -27.67
N MET A 114 3.84 -2.19 -28.05
CA MET A 114 2.46 -2.65 -28.22
C MET A 114 1.75 -2.74 -26.87
N VAL A 115 2.42 -3.26 -25.83
CA VAL A 115 1.88 -3.36 -24.47
C VAL A 115 1.50 -1.98 -23.93
N TYR A 116 2.37 -0.98 -24.06
CA TYR A 116 2.08 0.40 -23.62
C TYR A 116 0.92 1.05 -24.40
N ARG A 117 0.85 0.84 -25.72
CA ARG A 117 -0.27 1.39 -26.53
C ARG A 117 -1.61 0.80 -26.13
N LEU A 118 -1.67 -0.52 -25.93
CA LEU A 118 -2.89 -1.19 -25.49
C LEU A 118 -3.28 -0.81 -24.06
N LEU A 119 -2.32 -0.68 -23.15
CA LEU A 119 -2.59 -0.18 -21.80
C LEU A 119 -3.21 1.22 -21.84
N LEU A 120 -2.64 2.15 -22.62
CA LEU A 120 -3.16 3.52 -22.76
C LEU A 120 -4.57 3.53 -23.38
N LEU A 121 -4.86 2.66 -24.37
CA LEU A 121 -6.17 2.55 -24.96
C LEU A 121 -7.20 2.03 -23.96
N VAL A 122 -6.91 0.94 -23.25
CA VAL A 122 -7.80 0.38 -22.22
C VAL A 122 -7.97 1.38 -21.07
N ALA A 123 -6.89 2.05 -20.65
CA ALA A 123 -6.95 3.08 -19.63
C ALA A 123 -7.85 4.24 -20.03
N GLY A 124 -7.72 4.74 -21.26
CA GLY A 124 -8.55 5.83 -21.77
C GLY A 124 -10.04 5.46 -21.82
N LEU A 125 -10.38 4.27 -22.34
CA LEU A 125 -11.76 3.80 -22.43
C LEU A 125 -12.38 3.55 -21.04
N CYS A 126 -11.68 2.81 -20.16
CA CYS A 126 -12.21 2.50 -18.84
C CYS A 126 -12.28 3.75 -17.95
N SER A 127 -11.25 4.62 -17.97
CA SER A 127 -11.26 5.86 -17.16
C SER A 127 -12.38 6.79 -17.61
N ALA A 128 -12.62 6.95 -18.91
CA ALA A 128 -13.75 7.74 -19.41
C ALA A 128 -15.10 7.18 -18.90
N GLY A 129 -15.27 5.84 -18.92
CA GLY A 129 -16.46 5.19 -18.35
C GLY A 129 -16.59 5.39 -16.84
N PHE A 130 -15.49 5.30 -16.10
CA PHE A 130 -15.47 5.53 -14.67
C PHE A 130 -15.81 6.98 -14.31
N PHE A 131 -15.23 7.98 -14.98
CA PHE A 131 -15.56 9.39 -14.78
C PHE A 131 -17.01 9.72 -15.16
N PHE A 132 -17.54 9.08 -16.21
CA PHE A 132 -18.95 9.24 -16.57
C PHE A 132 -19.88 8.71 -15.47
N TRP A 133 -19.51 7.63 -14.80
CA TRP A 133 -20.30 7.07 -13.71
C TRP A 133 -20.10 7.86 -12.40
N ASN A 134 -18.84 8.11 -12.00
CA ASN A 134 -18.54 8.81 -10.77
C ASN A 134 -17.12 9.39 -10.78
N PHE A 135 -16.96 10.62 -10.25
CA PHE A 135 -15.70 11.34 -10.20
C PHE A 135 -14.62 10.60 -9.37
N TRP A 136 -14.96 10.11 -8.17
CA TRP A 136 -14.02 9.40 -7.30
C TRP A 136 -13.59 8.04 -7.86
N LEU A 137 -14.51 7.32 -8.50
CA LEU A 137 -14.18 6.10 -9.23
C LEU A 137 -13.26 6.38 -10.41
N GLY A 138 -13.45 7.52 -11.09
CA GLY A 138 -12.55 7.98 -12.15
C GLY A 138 -11.12 8.22 -11.63
N ILE A 139 -10.97 8.93 -10.52
CA ILE A 139 -9.67 9.14 -9.87
C ILE A 139 -9.02 7.81 -9.44
N ALA A 140 -9.76 6.93 -8.78
CA ALA A 140 -9.27 5.62 -8.38
C ALA A 140 -8.89 4.76 -9.59
N GLY A 141 -9.63 4.87 -10.71
CA GLY A 141 -9.30 4.24 -11.98
C GLY A 141 -7.98 4.76 -12.57
N LEU A 142 -7.72 6.06 -12.51
CA LEU A 142 -6.42 6.62 -12.91
C LEU A 142 -5.28 6.08 -12.03
N ILE A 143 -5.48 5.99 -10.71
CA ILE A 143 -4.51 5.41 -9.79
C ILE A 143 -4.25 3.94 -10.14
N HIS A 144 -5.29 3.16 -10.46
CA HIS A 144 -5.17 1.78 -10.91
C HIS A 144 -4.33 1.66 -12.20
N PHE A 145 -4.60 2.45 -13.22
CA PHE A 145 -3.84 2.40 -14.48
C PHE A 145 -2.41 2.92 -14.30
N LEU A 146 -2.18 3.91 -13.44
CA LEU A 146 -0.83 4.34 -13.05
C LEU A 146 -0.06 3.20 -12.37
N PHE A 147 -0.73 2.41 -11.53
CA PHE A 147 -0.15 1.21 -10.92
C PHE A 147 0.25 0.17 -11.98
N LEU A 148 -0.63 -0.16 -12.93
CA LEU A 148 -0.31 -1.08 -14.02
C LEU A 148 0.85 -0.58 -14.88
N PHE A 149 0.88 0.72 -15.19
CA PHE A 149 2.00 1.34 -15.90
C PHE A 149 3.31 1.22 -15.11
N SER A 150 3.28 1.44 -13.81
CA SER A 150 4.44 1.32 -12.92
C SER A 150 4.95 -0.13 -12.87
N ILE A 151 4.06 -1.13 -12.82
CA ILE A 151 4.44 -2.55 -12.88
C ILE A 151 5.24 -2.84 -14.15
N LEU A 152 4.78 -2.34 -15.30
CA LEU A 152 5.44 -2.55 -16.60
C LEU A 152 6.75 -1.76 -16.72
N ARG A 153 6.78 -0.51 -16.25
CA ARG A 153 7.92 0.41 -16.44
C ARG A 153 9.11 0.04 -15.56
N PHE A 154 8.85 -0.40 -14.33
CA PHE A 154 9.88 -0.68 -13.31
C PHE A 154 10.10 -2.19 -13.10
N ASP A 155 9.46 -3.04 -13.91
CA ASP A 155 9.54 -4.51 -13.81
C ASP A 155 9.31 -5.04 -12.37
N LEU A 156 8.29 -4.45 -11.70
CA LEU A 156 7.99 -4.73 -10.29
C LEU A 156 7.73 -6.21 -10.01
N VAL A 157 7.33 -6.95 -11.03
CA VAL A 157 7.09 -8.39 -10.96
C VAL A 157 8.37 -9.16 -10.68
N ALA A 158 9.46 -8.87 -11.41
CA ALA A 158 10.75 -9.52 -11.20
C ALA A 158 11.26 -9.28 -9.77
N ASN A 159 10.97 -8.09 -9.23
CA ASN A 159 11.35 -7.69 -7.88
C ASN A 159 10.64 -8.53 -6.81
N VAL A 160 9.34 -8.78 -6.95
CA VAL A 160 8.56 -9.58 -5.98
C VAL A 160 8.98 -11.04 -5.99
N TYR A 161 9.15 -11.64 -7.19
CA TYR A 161 9.50 -13.06 -7.30
C TYR A 161 10.96 -13.38 -6.92
N ARG A 162 11.89 -12.41 -7.03
CA ARG A 162 13.30 -12.61 -6.69
C ARG A 162 13.63 -12.30 -5.23
N LEU A 163 12.67 -11.81 -4.45
CA LEU A 163 12.87 -11.35 -3.07
C LEU A 163 14.10 -10.44 -2.94
N GLY A 164 14.21 -9.49 -3.87
CA GLY A 164 15.32 -8.55 -3.96
C GLY A 164 15.14 -7.30 -3.11
N LEU A 165 16.09 -6.38 -3.22
CA LEU A 165 16.06 -5.07 -2.54
C LEU A 165 14.76 -4.29 -2.80
N GLU A 166 14.21 -4.38 -3.99
CA GLU A 166 13.04 -3.61 -4.42
C GLU A 166 11.70 -4.26 -4.02
N THR A 167 11.73 -5.47 -3.43
CA THR A 167 10.51 -6.21 -3.05
C THR A 167 9.67 -5.45 -2.04
N PHE A 168 10.31 -4.95 -0.97
CA PHE A 168 9.60 -4.21 0.08
C PHE A 168 9.04 -2.89 -0.44
N LEU A 169 9.81 -2.16 -1.25
CA LEU A 169 9.33 -0.94 -1.89
C LEU A 169 8.10 -1.21 -2.75
N THR A 170 8.11 -2.31 -3.50
CA THR A 170 6.98 -2.75 -4.33
C THR A 170 5.76 -3.09 -3.49
N LEU A 171 5.92 -3.83 -2.37
CA LEU A 171 4.82 -4.19 -1.49
C LEU A 171 4.20 -2.97 -0.79
N PHE A 172 5.03 -2.04 -0.31
CA PHE A 172 4.53 -0.81 0.31
C PHE A 172 3.86 0.12 -0.71
N TYR A 173 4.42 0.24 -1.91
CA TYR A 173 3.78 0.96 -3.01
C TYR A 173 2.42 0.36 -3.37
N ALA A 174 2.33 -0.96 -3.47
CA ALA A 174 1.07 -1.67 -3.70
C ALA A 174 0.06 -1.46 -2.56
N SER A 175 0.52 -1.46 -1.30
CA SER A 175 -0.30 -1.15 -0.12
C SER A 175 -0.83 0.29 -0.17
N LEU A 176 -0.02 1.26 -0.59
CA LEU A 176 -0.43 2.65 -0.75
C LEU A 176 -1.50 2.80 -1.84
N ILE A 177 -1.32 2.15 -2.98
CA ILE A 177 -2.31 2.15 -4.08
C ILE A 177 -3.63 1.53 -3.61
N ALA A 178 -3.59 0.36 -2.98
CA ALA A 178 -4.79 -0.30 -2.47
C ALA A 178 -5.51 0.54 -1.41
N ALA A 179 -4.77 1.13 -0.47
CA ALA A 179 -5.30 2.05 0.54
C ALA A 179 -5.96 3.28 -0.10
N SER A 180 -5.35 3.84 -1.17
CA SER A 180 -5.90 4.98 -1.91
C SER A 180 -7.25 4.64 -2.58
N ILE A 181 -7.35 3.44 -3.16
CA ILE A 181 -8.59 2.96 -3.80
C ILE A 181 -9.69 2.78 -2.73
N VAL A 182 -9.37 2.12 -1.62
CA VAL A 182 -10.31 1.87 -0.53
C VAL A 182 -10.75 3.19 0.12
N ALA A 183 -9.82 4.12 0.38
CA ALA A 183 -10.13 5.42 0.96
C ALA A 183 -11.03 6.26 0.04
N ALA A 184 -10.78 6.27 -1.27
CA ALA A 184 -11.63 6.97 -2.23
C ALA A 184 -13.04 6.38 -2.30
N SER A 185 -13.14 5.04 -2.27
CA SER A 185 -14.43 4.34 -2.23
C SER A 185 -15.19 4.62 -0.93
N SER A 186 -14.50 4.60 0.22
CA SER A 186 -15.10 4.90 1.53
C SER A 186 -15.57 6.35 1.65
N TYR A 187 -14.78 7.30 1.12
CA TYR A 187 -15.14 8.72 1.11
C TYR A 187 -16.44 8.96 0.32
N GLN A 188 -16.53 8.39 -0.89
CA GLN A 188 -17.75 8.46 -1.70
C GLN A 188 -18.94 7.78 -1.01
N ALA A 189 -18.73 6.59 -0.41
CA ALA A 189 -19.80 5.86 0.25
C ALA A 189 -20.35 6.62 1.47
N ASN A 190 -19.49 7.33 2.22
CA ASN A 190 -19.91 8.19 3.33
C ASN A 190 -20.75 9.38 2.83
N ASP A 191 -20.37 9.99 1.71
CA ASP A 191 -21.16 11.07 1.10
C ASP A 191 -22.54 10.55 0.62
N GLU A 192 -22.58 9.40 -0.06
CA GLU A 192 -23.84 8.76 -0.48
C GLU A 192 -24.72 8.40 0.75
N ARG A 193 -24.11 7.88 1.83
CA ARG A 193 -24.80 7.55 3.08
C ARG A 193 -25.41 8.80 3.73
N LEU A 194 -24.66 9.92 3.71
CA LEU A 194 -25.14 11.19 4.23
C LEU A 194 -26.36 11.70 3.46
N VAL A 195 -26.32 11.64 2.11
CA VAL A 195 -27.45 12.02 1.25
C VAL A 195 -28.65 11.13 1.53
N GLN A 196 -28.48 9.79 1.62
CA GLN A 196 -29.54 8.85 1.92
C GLN A 196 -30.16 9.11 3.31
N ALA A 197 -29.33 9.42 4.31
CA ALA A 197 -29.80 9.75 5.65
C ALA A 197 -30.64 11.04 5.66
N LYS A 198 -30.22 12.08 4.92
CA LYS A 198 -30.99 13.33 4.76
C LYS A 198 -32.35 13.08 4.10
N VAL A 199 -32.37 12.28 3.04
CA VAL A 199 -33.62 11.92 2.35
C VAL A 199 -34.56 11.13 3.25
N ALA A 200 -34.02 10.16 4.01
CA ALA A 200 -34.79 9.37 4.96
C ALA A 200 -35.38 10.26 6.08
N PHE A 201 -34.55 11.14 6.64
CA PHE A 201 -34.97 12.11 7.65
C PHE A 201 -36.07 13.05 7.13
N ALA A 202 -35.90 13.66 5.96
CA ALA A 202 -36.93 14.52 5.38
C ALA A 202 -38.25 13.76 5.15
N ASN A 203 -38.19 12.53 4.60
CA ASN A 203 -39.38 11.73 4.37
C ASN A 203 -40.09 11.37 5.71
N GLN A 204 -39.31 11.13 6.76
CA GLN A 204 -39.85 10.84 8.08
C GLN A 204 -40.53 12.09 8.68
N GLU A 205 -39.89 13.28 8.60
CA GLU A 205 -40.45 14.54 9.07
C GLU A 205 -41.71 14.96 8.27
N LEU A 206 -41.70 14.76 6.97
CA LEU A 206 -42.84 14.98 6.11
C LEU A 206 -44.04 14.07 6.43
N LEU A 207 -43.77 12.83 6.87
CA LEU A 207 -44.81 11.87 7.24
C LEU A 207 -45.32 12.05 8.69
N ASN A 208 -44.50 12.58 9.59
CA ASN A 208 -44.82 12.63 11.05
C ASN A 208 -45.65 13.85 11.44
N THR A 209 -45.74 14.93 10.62
CA THR A 209 -46.17 16.22 11.19
C THR A 209 -47.69 16.42 11.28
N ASP A 210 -48.50 15.89 10.38
CA ASP A 210 -49.91 16.32 10.41
C ASP A 210 -50.94 15.16 10.32
N SER A 211 -50.65 14.10 9.55
CA SER A 211 -51.65 13.07 9.28
C SER A 211 -51.78 12.01 10.38
N GLN A 212 -50.68 11.66 11.07
CA GLN A 212 -50.73 10.63 12.12
C GLN A 212 -51.38 11.14 13.40
N THR A 213 -51.04 12.38 13.84
CA THR A 213 -51.66 13.00 15.02
C THR A 213 -53.17 13.19 14.78
N ALA A 214 -53.56 13.65 13.59
CA ALA A 214 -54.96 13.80 13.23
C ALA A 214 -55.72 12.44 13.20
N LEU A 215 -55.09 11.37 12.69
CA LEU A 215 -55.66 10.02 12.72
C LEU A 215 -55.84 9.44 14.15
N PHE A 216 -54.83 9.61 15.03
CA PHE A 216 -54.94 9.24 16.41
C PHE A 216 -56.03 10.00 17.16
N LEU A 217 -56.11 11.34 16.93
CA LEU A 217 -57.17 12.17 17.50
C LEU A 217 -58.55 11.75 16.99
N ALA A 218 -58.68 11.38 15.72
CA ALA A 218 -59.95 10.85 15.15
C ALA A 218 -60.41 9.59 15.86
N ASP A 219 -59.53 8.61 16.14
CA ASP A 219 -59.82 7.39 16.91
C ASP A 219 -60.24 7.72 18.35
N ILE A 220 -59.47 8.64 18.98
CA ILE A 220 -59.81 9.09 20.34
C ILE A 220 -61.16 9.77 20.37
N PHE A 221 -61.49 10.64 19.42
CA PHE A 221 -62.83 11.28 19.38
C PHE A 221 -63.93 10.25 19.18
N ALA A 222 -63.73 9.19 18.41
CA ALA A 222 -64.71 8.11 18.27
C ALA A 222 -64.92 7.36 19.57
N ARG A 223 -63.87 7.11 20.34
CA ARG A 223 -63.96 6.43 21.66
C ARG A 223 -64.54 7.36 22.72
N LEU A 224 -64.21 8.64 22.75
CA LEU A 224 -64.73 9.64 23.69
C LEU A 224 -66.24 9.81 23.50
N LYS A 225 -66.72 9.91 22.28
CA LYS A 225 -68.18 10.02 22.01
C LYS A 225 -69.00 8.87 22.54
N ASN A 226 -68.44 7.68 22.61
CA ASN A 226 -69.08 6.43 23.05
C ASN A 226 -68.85 6.11 24.54
N ASP A 227 -68.09 6.93 25.28
CA ASP A 227 -67.79 6.67 26.70
C ASP A 227 -68.98 7.04 27.60
N LEU A 228 -69.63 5.98 28.12
CA LEU A 228 -70.79 6.12 29.02
C LEU A 228 -70.52 6.90 30.30
N PHE A 229 -69.29 6.84 30.83
CA PHE A 229 -68.99 7.58 32.06
C PHE A 229 -68.95 9.09 31.76
N ILE A 230 -68.32 9.51 30.65
CA ILE A 230 -68.28 10.89 30.23
C ILE A 230 -69.64 11.39 29.88
N GLN A 231 -70.47 10.65 29.10
CA GLN A 231 -71.83 10.99 28.75
C GLN A 231 -72.71 11.19 29.99
N ASN A 232 -72.68 10.25 30.93
CA ASN A 232 -73.52 10.33 32.13
C ASN A 232 -73.08 11.47 33.07
N ARG A 233 -71.79 11.76 33.16
CA ARG A 233 -71.27 12.85 33.98
C ARG A 233 -71.54 14.21 33.40
N LEU A 234 -71.52 14.34 32.05
CA LEU A 234 -71.93 15.56 31.37
C LEU A 234 -73.43 15.83 31.45
N ALA A 235 -74.27 14.77 31.47
CA ALA A 235 -75.69 14.91 31.55
C ALA A 235 -76.24 15.40 32.92
N ASP A 236 -75.51 15.20 33.96
CA ASP A 236 -75.88 15.61 35.32
C ASP A 236 -75.28 17.02 35.66
N PRO A 237 -76.08 18.08 35.80
CA PRO A 237 -75.56 19.45 36.09
C PRO A 237 -74.90 19.57 37.47
N LEU A 238 -75.26 18.74 38.44
CA LEU A 238 -74.75 18.84 39.82
C LEU A 238 -73.40 18.17 40.05
N LEU A 239 -72.87 17.36 39.09
CA LEU A 239 -71.62 16.65 39.24
C LEU A 239 -70.45 17.46 38.68
N SER A 240 -69.31 17.52 39.45
CA SER A 240 -68.07 18.13 38.96
C SER A 240 -67.63 17.45 37.69
N LYS A 241 -67.09 18.28 36.72
CA LYS A 241 -66.56 17.84 35.44
C LYS A 241 -65.07 17.53 35.48
N ASP A 242 -64.37 17.84 36.61
CA ASP A 242 -62.92 17.57 36.74
C ASP A 242 -62.52 16.10 36.55
N PRO A 243 -63.35 15.11 37.01
CA PRO A 243 -63.04 13.68 36.72
C PRO A 243 -63.14 13.34 35.24
N VAL A 244 -63.94 14.06 34.43
CA VAL A 244 -63.97 13.88 32.97
C VAL A 244 -62.63 14.33 32.37
N ILE A 245 -62.15 15.52 32.76
CA ILE A 245 -60.88 16.09 32.31
C ILE A 245 -59.71 15.15 32.68
N SER A 246 -59.70 14.70 33.96
CA SER A 246 -58.70 13.78 34.44
C SER A 246 -58.69 12.43 33.69
N LYS A 247 -59.91 11.92 33.36
CA LYS A 247 -60.04 10.69 32.58
C LYS A 247 -59.54 10.88 31.13
N ILE A 248 -59.88 11.99 30.49
CA ILE A 248 -59.42 12.27 29.15
C ILE A 248 -57.90 12.35 29.11
N ARG A 249 -57.33 13.11 30.07
CA ARG A 249 -55.86 13.28 30.12
C ARG A 249 -55.13 11.97 30.41
N LYS A 250 -55.57 11.13 31.34
CA LYS A 250 -54.84 9.94 31.79
C LYS A 250 -55.13 8.67 31.01
N ILE A 251 -56.26 8.55 30.31
CA ILE A 251 -56.68 7.33 29.62
C ILE A 251 -56.69 7.48 28.13
N TYR A 252 -57.06 8.65 27.63
CA TYR A 252 -57.17 8.89 26.16
C TYR A 252 -56.00 9.64 25.58
N LEU A 253 -55.38 10.53 26.35
CA LEU A 253 -54.24 11.39 25.90
C LEU A 253 -52.98 11.04 26.67
N ASP A 254 -52.71 9.74 26.89
CA ASP A 254 -51.50 9.25 27.53
C ASP A 254 -50.45 8.80 26.47
N ASN A 255 -49.18 8.70 26.85
CA ASN A 255 -48.07 8.26 26.04
C ASN A 255 -47.74 9.14 24.81
N TYR A 256 -48.34 8.90 23.63
CA TYR A 256 -48.08 9.62 22.42
C TYR A 256 -48.26 11.15 22.56
N PHE A 257 -49.25 11.57 23.37
CA PHE A 257 -49.57 12.96 23.55
C PHE A 257 -48.79 13.66 24.67
N ASP A 258 -47.89 12.97 25.35
CA ASP A 258 -46.96 13.59 26.31
C ASP A 258 -46.04 14.66 25.70
N GLN A 259 -45.90 14.65 24.37
CA GLN A 259 -45.18 15.67 23.62
C GLN A 259 -45.98 16.96 23.33
N PHE A 260 -47.22 17.04 23.86
CA PHE A 260 -48.06 18.19 23.70
C PHE A 260 -48.39 18.75 25.08
N GLU A 261 -48.42 20.09 25.19
CA GLU A 261 -49.12 20.76 26.27
C GLU A 261 -50.60 20.67 25.99
N ILE A 262 -51.35 20.04 26.91
CA ILE A 262 -52.76 19.68 26.70
C ILE A 262 -53.64 20.54 27.57
N VAL A 263 -54.48 21.39 26.93
CA VAL A 263 -55.55 22.15 27.61
C VAL A 263 -56.89 21.49 27.30
N ILE A 264 -57.62 21.15 28.33
CA ILE A 264 -58.97 20.55 28.21
C ILE A 264 -59.99 21.45 28.88
N ARG A 265 -60.99 21.87 28.12
CA ARG A 265 -62.10 22.61 28.66
C ARG A 265 -63.44 21.96 28.28
N VAL A 266 -64.44 22.08 29.12
CA VAL A 266 -65.74 21.49 28.87
C VAL A 266 -66.80 22.57 28.89
N PHE A 267 -67.56 22.66 27.83
CA PHE A 267 -68.61 23.64 27.61
C PHE A 267 -70.01 23.02 27.62
N SER A 268 -70.98 23.72 28.21
CA SER A 268 -72.37 23.34 28.19
C SER A 268 -72.97 23.48 26.80
N PRO A 269 -74.16 22.95 26.46
CA PRO A 269 -74.83 23.20 25.21
C PRO A 269 -75.11 24.69 24.90
N THR A 270 -75.14 25.53 25.95
CA THR A 270 -75.35 27.01 25.84
C THR A 270 -74.00 27.76 25.70
N GLY A 271 -72.85 27.06 25.61
CA GLY A 271 -71.50 27.66 25.47
C GLY A 271 -70.88 28.20 26.76
N VAL A 272 -71.47 27.90 27.90
CA VAL A 272 -70.90 28.26 29.23
C VAL A 272 -69.86 27.22 29.63
N GLN A 273 -68.68 27.62 30.05
CA GLN A 273 -67.66 26.70 30.57
C GLN A 273 -68.12 26.06 31.88
N ILE A 274 -68.10 24.71 31.92
CA ILE A 274 -68.54 23.94 33.08
C ILE A 274 -67.44 23.06 33.71
N GLY A 275 -66.23 23.11 33.13
CA GLY A 275 -65.05 22.38 33.61
C GLY A 275 -63.76 22.84 32.96
N GLY A 276 -62.63 22.68 33.69
CA GLY A 276 -61.28 23.13 33.27
C GLY A 276 -60.87 24.49 33.91
N MET A 277 -59.67 25.00 33.66
CA MET A 277 -59.20 26.30 34.19
C MET A 277 -60.15 27.42 33.78
N GLN A 278 -60.49 28.28 34.75
CA GLN A 278 -61.50 29.33 34.58
C GLN A 278 -61.02 30.59 33.83
N GLU A 279 -59.70 30.70 33.57
CA GLU A 279 -59.14 31.84 32.83
C GLU A 279 -58.97 31.49 31.34
N GLY A 280 -59.68 32.18 30.47
CA GLY A 280 -59.52 32.05 29.02
C GLY A 280 -60.70 32.60 28.21
N LYS A 281 -60.59 32.55 26.90
CA LYS A 281 -61.54 33.00 25.90
C LYS A 281 -62.87 32.28 26.02
N SER A 282 -63.98 32.95 25.72
CA SER A 282 -65.29 32.32 25.64
C SER A 282 -65.42 31.32 24.51
N PHE A 283 -66.38 30.40 24.59
CA PHE A 283 -66.62 29.37 23.54
C PHE A 283 -66.81 29.99 22.17
N LYS A 284 -67.48 31.14 22.08
CA LYS A 284 -67.72 31.87 20.82
C LYS A 284 -66.41 32.45 20.25
N GLU A 285 -65.60 33.07 21.10
CA GLU A 285 -64.29 33.57 20.67
C GLU A 285 -63.35 32.45 20.19
N LEU A 286 -63.32 31.31 20.88
CA LEU A 286 -62.55 30.16 20.44
C LEU A 286 -63.02 29.63 19.07
N GLN A 287 -64.29 29.61 18.84
CA GLN A 287 -64.80 29.25 17.53
C GLN A 287 -64.46 30.29 16.43
N GLU A 288 -64.53 31.56 16.70
CA GLU A 288 -64.15 32.63 15.78
C GLU A 288 -62.65 32.61 15.44
N ASP A 289 -61.82 32.27 16.41
CA ASP A 289 -60.38 32.20 16.23
C ASP A 289 -59.92 30.97 15.43
N TYR A 290 -60.48 29.78 15.69
CA TYR A 290 -59.98 28.50 15.23
C TYR A 290 -60.81 27.84 14.15
N VAL A 291 -62.13 28.06 14.07
CA VAL A 291 -63.00 27.46 13.05
C VAL A 291 -62.87 28.26 11.75
N LYS A 292 -61.76 28.10 11.03
CA LYS A 292 -61.47 28.70 9.72
C LYS A 292 -61.18 27.62 8.71
N SER A 293 -61.55 27.86 7.46
CA SER A 293 -61.29 26.91 6.33
C SER A 293 -59.82 26.57 6.19
N ASP A 294 -58.97 27.52 6.46
CA ASP A 294 -57.51 27.39 6.30
C ASP A 294 -56.85 26.51 7.34
N PHE A 295 -57.54 26.22 8.45
CA PHE A 295 -57.05 25.35 9.54
C PHE A 295 -57.75 23.99 9.59
N ALA A 296 -58.77 23.77 8.74
CA ALA A 296 -59.57 22.55 8.71
C ALA A 296 -58.75 21.35 8.28
N THR A 297 -58.77 20.27 9.07
CA THR A 297 -58.16 18.98 8.71
C THR A 297 -59.19 18.06 8.02
N GLN A 298 -58.75 16.87 7.56
CA GLN A 298 -59.65 15.83 7.05
C GLN A 298 -60.55 15.24 8.11
N VAL A 299 -60.28 15.48 9.40
CA VAL A 299 -61.07 15.00 10.56
C VAL A 299 -62.05 16.07 10.95
N PRO A 300 -63.37 15.73 10.98
CA PRO A 300 -64.37 16.74 11.34
C PRO A 300 -64.17 17.33 12.74
N ASN A 301 -64.22 18.67 12.81
CA ASN A 301 -64.05 19.46 14.06
C ASN A 301 -62.63 19.43 14.64
N LEU A 302 -61.66 19.05 13.88
CA LEU A 302 -60.22 19.12 14.21
C LEU A 302 -59.59 20.16 13.29
N TYR A 303 -58.87 21.10 13.89
CA TYR A 303 -58.22 22.24 13.24
C TYR A 303 -56.70 22.14 13.54
N PHE A 304 -55.87 22.36 12.55
CA PHE A 304 -54.44 22.40 12.65
C PHE A 304 -53.94 23.81 12.35
N ILE A 305 -53.17 24.35 13.33
CA ILE A 305 -52.60 25.68 13.23
C ILE A 305 -51.08 25.54 13.19
N PRO A 306 -50.45 25.78 12.05
CA PRO A 306 -48.99 25.78 11.98
C PRO A 306 -48.41 26.94 12.78
N GLY A 307 -47.39 26.64 13.61
CA GLY A 307 -46.74 27.66 14.44
C GLY A 307 -46.20 28.84 13.61
N LYS A 308 -46.55 30.06 13.97
CA LYS A 308 -46.23 31.28 13.21
C LYS A 308 -44.87 31.90 13.55
N GLU A 309 -44.29 31.61 14.70
CA GLU A 309 -43.02 32.18 15.20
C GLU A 309 -42.08 31.06 15.65
N GLN A 310 -40.77 31.37 15.72
CA GLN A 310 -39.73 30.41 16.17
C GLN A 310 -39.96 29.81 17.59
N THR A 311 -40.85 30.42 18.34
CA THR A 311 -41.20 30.03 19.69
C THR A 311 -42.50 29.27 19.85
N THR A 312 -43.41 29.24 18.85
CA THR A 312 -44.68 28.53 18.93
C THR A 312 -44.64 27.20 18.16
N GLY A 313 -44.99 26.10 18.86
CA GLY A 313 -45.17 24.77 18.28
C GLY A 313 -46.35 24.66 17.31
N ASN A 314 -46.53 23.49 16.70
CA ASN A 314 -47.77 23.21 15.95
C ASN A 314 -48.90 22.96 16.95
N GLU A 315 -50.05 23.60 16.68
CA GLU A 315 -51.19 23.55 17.59
C GLU A 315 -52.35 22.75 16.92
N PHE A 316 -52.90 21.77 17.65
CA PHE A 316 -54.13 21.08 17.21
C PHE A 316 -55.28 21.53 18.13
N VAL A 317 -56.34 22.02 17.54
CA VAL A 317 -57.54 22.43 18.26
C VAL A 317 -58.74 21.58 17.81
N ALA A 318 -59.45 21.03 18.82
CA ALA A 318 -60.59 20.20 18.51
C ALA A 318 -61.83 20.58 19.32
N PHE A 319 -62.98 20.57 18.68
CA PHE A 319 -64.27 20.73 19.28
C PHE A 319 -65.04 19.43 19.18
N VAL A 320 -65.07 18.62 20.23
CA VAL A 320 -65.70 17.31 20.25
C VAL A 320 -67.12 17.39 20.83
N PRO A 321 -68.19 17.40 20.01
CA PRO A 321 -69.56 17.44 20.52
C PRO A 321 -69.95 16.08 21.17
N MET A 322 -70.43 16.13 22.39
CA MET A 322 -70.87 14.99 23.14
C MET A 322 -72.41 14.85 23.00
N LEU A 323 -72.85 13.70 22.51
CA LEU A 323 -74.28 13.46 22.19
C LEU A 323 -74.76 12.25 22.98
N LYS A 324 -75.99 12.26 23.45
CA LYS A 324 -76.72 11.10 23.95
C LYS A 324 -78.02 10.93 23.18
N GLY A 325 -78.06 10.07 22.21
CA GLY A 325 -79.10 10.04 21.18
C GLY A 325 -79.11 11.35 20.37
N ASN A 326 -80.22 12.10 20.33
CA ASN A 326 -80.32 13.38 19.63
C ASN A 326 -80.07 14.61 20.53
N LEU A 327 -79.75 14.38 21.78
CA LEU A 327 -79.54 15.48 22.77
C LEU A 327 -78.04 15.85 22.87
N THR A 328 -77.67 17.07 22.67
CA THR A 328 -76.33 17.58 22.90
C THR A 328 -76.13 17.78 24.40
N LEU A 329 -75.13 17.06 24.99
CA LEU A 329 -74.76 17.16 26.39
C LEU A 329 -73.78 18.28 26.67
N GLY A 330 -73.00 18.69 25.71
CA GLY A 330 -71.97 19.74 25.74
C GLY A 330 -70.88 19.51 24.73
N THR A 331 -69.83 20.34 24.74
CA THR A 331 -68.67 20.20 23.82
C THR A 331 -67.38 20.14 24.63
N ILE A 332 -66.53 19.16 24.35
CA ILE A 332 -65.19 19.08 24.88
C ILE A 332 -64.27 19.85 23.92
N TYR A 333 -63.61 20.87 24.42
CA TYR A 333 -62.56 21.58 23.75
C TYR A 333 -61.22 20.95 24.16
N LEU A 334 -60.43 20.63 23.15
CA LEU A 334 -59.06 20.12 23.33
C LEU A 334 -58.11 21.01 22.51
N GLU A 335 -57.07 21.49 23.18
CA GLU A 335 -56.01 22.25 22.63
C GLU A 335 -54.73 21.51 22.96
N LEU A 336 -53.98 21.11 21.90
CA LEU A 336 -52.75 20.38 21.99
C LEU A 336 -51.69 21.24 21.35
N ASP A 337 -50.86 21.89 22.16
CA ASP A 337 -49.70 22.66 21.68
C ASP A 337 -48.48 21.76 21.74
N GLN A 338 -47.87 21.56 20.57
CA GLN A 338 -46.70 20.71 20.49
C GLN A 338 -45.54 21.39 21.24
N LEU A 339 -45.16 20.77 22.35
CA LEU A 339 -44.00 21.17 23.12
C LEU A 339 -42.78 21.02 22.20
N ARG A 340 -42.25 22.13 21.72
CA ARG A 340 -40.90 22.12 21.13
C ARG A 340 -39.94 21.89 22.29
N ILE A 341 -39.49 20.65 22.37
CA ILE A 341 -38.25 20.35 23.08
C ILE A 341 -37.20 21.03 22.25
N GLN A 342 -36.61 22.13 22.76
CA GLN A 342 -35.46 22.75 22.05
C GLN A 342 -34.39 21.67 21.84
N PRO A 343 -33.83 21.54 20.61
CA PRO A 343 -32.90 20.45 20.29
C PRO A 343 -31.56 20.53 21.02
N ASP A 344 -31.29 21.65 21.72
CA ASP A 344 -29.97 21.92 22.30
C ASP A 344 -29.60 21.10 23.52
N ASN A 345 -30.49 20.25 24.00
CA ASN A 345 -30.15 19.41 25.14
C ASN A 345 -30.62 17.97 24.94
N ALA A 346 -29.70 17.17 24.51
CA ALA A 346 -29.90 15.73 24.25
C ALA A 346 -30.64 15.02 25.39
N TYR A 347 -31.89 14.60 25.15
CA TYR A 347 -32.36 13.41 25.79
C TYR A 347 -31.33 12.31 25.48
N PRO A 348 -30.66 11.72 26.49
CA PRO A 348 -29.73 10.68 26.22
C PRO A 348 -30.44 9.59 25.41
N ARG A 349 -29.96 9.26 24.24
CA ARG A 349 -30.54 8.29 23.28
C ARG A 349 -30.93 6.94 23.90
N LEU A 350 -30.49 6.68 25.12
CA LEU A 350 -30.72 5.43 25.87
C LEU A 350 -31.86 5.48 26.86
N LEU A 351 -32.40 6.66 27.12
CA LEU A 351 -33.50 6.82 28.07
C LEU A 351 -34.86 6.67 27.40
N VAL A 352 -34.85 6.46 26.10
CA VAL A 352 -36.05 6.22 25.31
C VAL A 352 -36.16 4.74 25.01
N ASP A 353 -37.33 4.15 25.33
CA ASP A 353 -37.65 2.75 24.99
C ASP A 353 -37.33 2.49 23.52
N GLN A 354 -36.67 1.38 23.18
CA GLN A 354 -36.21 1.08 21.81
C GLN A 354 -37.29 1.24 20.72
N GLN A 355 -38.54 1.11 21.07
CA GLN A 355 -39.69 1.37 20.17
C GLN A 355 -39.88 2.86 19.84
N TYR A 356 -39.33 3.76 20.65
CA TYR A 356 -39.42 5.21 20.49
C TYR A 356 -38.06 5.86 20.17
N ALA A 357 -36.94 5.16 20.36
CA ALA A 357 -35.60 5.64 20.09
C ALA A 357 -35.40 6.01 18.61
N GLU A 358 -36.09 5.31 17.70
CA GLU A 358 -36.11 5.67 16.26
C GLU A 358 -36.93 6.92 15.96
N LYS A 359 -37.80 7.35 16.90
CA LYS A 359 -38.70 8.51 16.73
C LYS A 359 -38.25 9.79 17.46
N LEU A 360 -37.33 9.66 18.41
CA LEU A 360 -36.76 10.75 19.19
C LEU A 360 -35.26 10.93 18.88
N GLN A 361 -34.83 10.57 17.68
CA GLN A 361 -33.56 11.05 17.18
C GLN A 361 -33.65 12.60 17.17
N GLU A 362 -32.72 13.25 17.86
CA GLU A 362 -32.39 14.66 17.59
C GLU A 362 -32.38 14.83 16.08
N ASP A 363 -32.91 15.95 15.61
CA ASP A 363 -32.82 16.26 14.18
C ASP A 363 -31.35 16.15 13.79
N PRO A 364 -30.88 15.04 13.14
CA PRO A 364 -29.47 14.81 12.89
C PRO A 364 -28.93 15.83 11.88
N PHE A 365 -29.84 16.68 11.38
CA PHE A 365 -29.55 17.66 10.36
C PHE A 365 -30.24 19.00 10.69
N ASP A 366 -29.50 20.08 10.50
CA ASP A 366 -30.08 21.39 10.41
C ASP A 366 -31.00 21.45 9.20
N PHE A 367 -32.17 22.06 9.31
CA PHE A 367 -33.05 22.20 8.15
C PHE A 367 -33.75 23.54 8.08
N ALA A 368 -34.14 23.93 6.88
CA ALA A 368 -34.99 25.07 6.60
C ALA A 368 -36.04 24.74 5.57
N VAL A 369 -37.24 25.34 5.73
CA VAL A 369 -38.34 25.22 4.78
C VAL A 369 -38.53 26.57 4.10
N PHE A 370 -38.47 26.57 2.78
CA PHE A 370 -38.68 27.76 1.95
C PHE A 370 -39.95 27.58 1.11
N ARG A 371 -40.77 28.62 1.03
CA ARG A 371 -41.93 28.71 0.12
C ARG A 371 -41.79 29.97 -0.75
N ALA A 372 -41.84 29.77 -2.06
CA ALA A 372 -41.57 30.83 -3.04
C ALA A 372 -40.30 31.66 -2.75
N GLY A 373 -39.23 30.96 -2.27
CA GLY A 373 -37.93 31.58 -1.93
C GLY A 373 -37.88 32.35 -0.62
N LYS A 374 -38.96 32.36 0.18
CA LYS A 374 -38.99 32.96 1.52
C LYS A 374 -38.84 31.88 2.58
N LEU A 375 -37.97 32.13 3.55
CA LEU A 375 -37.80 31.24 4.71
C LEU A 375 -39.09 31.28 5.56
N ILE A 376 -39.68 30.11 5.77
CA ILE A 376 -40.86 29.90 6.59
C ILE A 376 -40.48 29.39 7.99
N ARG A 377 -39.60 28.37 8.01
CA ARG A 377 -39.17 27.67 9.23
C ARG A 377 -37.72 27.29 9.11
N SER A 378 -36.96 27.30 10.18
CA SER A 378 -35.65 26.70 10.28
C SER A 378 -35.47 26.04 11.65
N SER A 379 -34.63 25.01 11.70
CA SER A 379 -34.23 24.30 12.92
C SER A 379 -32.74 23.99 12.82
N GLY A 380 -32.06 23.98 13.97
CA GLY A 380 -30.62 23.72 14.07
C GLY A 380 -29.81 25.02 14.18
N ASN A 381 -28.49 24.85 14.15
CA ASN A 381 -27.52 25.91 14.40
C ASN A 381 -27.11 26.72 13.15
N PHE A 382 -27.44 26.23 11.95
CA PHE A 382 -27.07 26.90 10.72
C PHE A 382 -27.97 28.11 10.42
N ASN A 383 -27.35 29.27 10.13
CA ASN A 383 -28.07 30.47 9.78
C ASN A 383 -28.48 30.53 8.32
N TYR A 384 -29.76 30.22 8.00
CA TYR A 384 -30.31 30.20 6.66
C TYR A 384 -30.70 31.58 6.10
N GLN A 385 -30.50 32.68 6.85
CA GLN A 385 -30.80 34.04 6.40
C GLN A 385 -29.66 34.67 5.60
N GLN A 386 -28.54 33.99 5.45
CA GLN A 386 -27.37 34.50 4.73
C GLN A 386 -27.64 34.63 3.22
N GLU A 387 -26.97 35.60 2.60
CA GLU A 387 -27.24 35.97 1.20
C GLU A 387 -26.82 34.84 0.23
N GLU A 388 -25.80 34.08 0.59
CA GLU A 388 -25.28 32.91 -0.13
C GLU A 388 -26.35 31.82 -0.29
N ILE A 389 -27.24 31.64 0.69
CA ILE A 389 -28.31 30.64 0.65
C ILE A 389 -29.35 30.98 -0.39
N ARG A 390 -29.61 32.27 -0.68
CA ARG A 390 -30.53 32.67 -1.75
C ARG A 390 -30.04 32.25 -3.14
N SER A 391 -28.74 32.31 -3.36
CA SER A 391 -28.13 31.83 -4.61
C SER A 391 -28.19 30.30 -4.71
N LEU A 392 -28.06 29.58 -3.60
CA LEU A 392 -28.17 28.14 -3.50
C LEU A 392 -29.55 27.62 -3.95
N LEU A 393 -30.64 28.29 -3.55
CA LEU A 393 -32.02 27.89 -3.88
C LEU A 393 -32.31 27.86 -5.39
N GLN A 394 -31.51 28.54 -6.21
CA GLN A 394 -31.62 28.55 -7.67
C GLN A 394 -30.77 27.48 -8.35
N ASN A 395 -29.92 26.77 -7.60
CA ASN A 395 -29.03 25.77 -8.16
C ASN A 395 -29.73 24.41 -8.30
N SER A 396 -29.80 23.87 -9.52
CA SER A 396 -30.41 22.56 -9.78
C SER A 396 -29.70 21.41 -9.07
N ALA A 397 -28.38 21.51 -8.86
CA ALA A 397 -27.59 20.50 -8.16
C ALA A 397 -28.00 20.32 -6.69
N LEU A 398 -28.66 21.34 -6.09
CA LEU A 398 -29.18 21.25 -4.73
C LEU A 398 -30.14 20.07 -4.53
N MET A 399 -30.94 19.74 -5.58
CA MET A 399 -31.96 18.69 -5.53
C MET A 399 -31.44 17.31 -5.94
N GLU A 400 -30.24 17.23 -6.54
CA GLU A 400 -29.69 15.96 -7.05
C GLU A 400 -28.70 15.34 -6.06
N ALA A 401 -27.56 15.99 -5.88
CA ALA A 401 -26.48 15.52 -5.03
C ALA A 401 -26.22 16.42 -3.83
N GLY A 402 -26.91 17.59 -3.75
CA GLY A 402 -26.61 18.65 -2.79
C GLY A 402 -25.47 19.57 -3.24
N VAL A 403 -25.24 20.63 -2.49
CA VAL A 403 -24.22 21.65 -2.77
C VAL A 403 -23.51 22.03 -1.47
N GLU A 404 -22.19 22.15 -1.54
CA GLU A 404 -21.40 22.64 -0.41
C GLU A 404 -21.27 24.16 -0.43
N VAL A 405 -21.75 24.81 0.63
CA VAL A 405 -21.64 26.25 0.84
C VAL A 405 -21.33 26.53 2.31
N LEU A 406 -20.44 27.47 2.58
CA LEU A 406 -20.05 27.90 3.94
C LEU A 406 -19.58 26.74 4.85
N GLY A 407 -18.98 25.70 4.31
CA GLY A 407 -18.52 24.54 5.10
C GLY A 407 -19.62 23.53 5.46
N TYR A 408 -20.84 23.71 4.92
CA TYR A 408 -21.95 22.80 5.07
C TYR A 408 -22.36 22.22 3.72
N HIS A 409 -22.77 20.95 3.73
CA HIS A 409 -23.40 20.27 2.61
C HIS A 409 -24.92 20.43 2.74
N HIS A 410 -25.56 21.07 1.75
CA HIS A 410 -26.98 21.36 1.68
C HIS A 410 -27.66 20.45 0.65
N LEU A 411 -28.76 19.82 1.04
CA LEU A 411 -29.59 18.99 0.14
C LEU A 411 -31.02 19.54 0.11
N GLY A 412 -31.54 19.83 -1.07
CA GLY A 412 -32.90 20.31 -1.27
C GLY A 412 -33.86 19.17 -1.58
N ILE A 413 -35.00 19.14 -0.88
CA ILE A 413 -36.09 18.18 -1.15
C ILE A 413 -37.38 18.96 -1.35
N LYS A 414 -38.02 18.78 -2.51
CA LYS A 414 -39.25 19.49 -2.85
C LYS A 414 -40.46 18.68 -2.43
N ASN A 415 -41.37 19.32 -1.68
CA ASN A 415 -42.64 18.76 -1.28
C ASN A 415 -43.76 19.76 -1.58
N GLY A 416 -44.49 19.54 -2.70
CA GLY A 416 -45.50 20.49 -3.16
C GLY A 416 -44.89 21.86 -3.52
N GLU A 417 -45.31 22.93 -2.82
CA GLU A 417 -44.77 24.29 -2.97
C GLU A 417 -43.60 24.59 -2.06
N ASP A 418 -43.30 23.66 -1.09
CA ASP A 418 -42.25 23.82 -0.11
C ASP A 418 -40.97 23.19 -0.56
N LEU A 419 -39.84 23.89 -0.36
CA LEU A 419 -38.51 23.40 -0.56
C LEU A 419 -37.83 23.22 0.83
N TRP A 420 -37.57 22.01 1.18
CA TRP A 420 -36.84 21.65 2.38
C TRP A 420 -35.34 21.64 2.07
N VAL A 421 -34.54 22.36 2.82
CA VAL A 421 -33.07 22.38 2.70
C VAL A 421 -32.50 21.80 3.98
N LEU A 422 -31.88 20.62 3.85
CA LEU A 422 -31.24 19.93 4.96
C LEU A 422 -29.72 20.17 4.89
N SER A 423 -29.17 20.59 6.01
CA SER A 423 -27.77 20.98 6.11
C SER A 423 -27.04 20.14 7.16
N SER A 424 -25.80 19.81 6.84
CA SER A 424 -24.87 19.17 7.79
C SER A 424 -23.46 19.68 7.50
N PRO A 425 -22.53 19.62 8.46
CA PRO A 425 -21.13 19.91 8.17
C PRO A 425 -20.63 19.12 6.98
N ALA A 426 -19.89 19.76 6.07
CA ALA A 426 -19.31 19.10 4.89
C ALA A 426 -18.23 18.10 5.31
N ILE A 427 -18.13 16.99 4.57
CA ILE A 427 -17.08 16.01 4.78
C ILE A 427 -15.76 16.61 4.30
N LEU A 428 -14.87 16.95 5.23
CA LEU A 428 -13.62 17.62 4.90
C LEU A 428 -12.65 16.69 4.20
N ILE A 429 -11.90 17.19 3.22
CA ILE A 429 -10.86 16.44 2.50
C ILE A 429 -9.76 15.93 3.46
N LYS A 430 -9.57 16.54 4.63
CA LYS A 430 -8.68 16.03 5.68
C LYS A 430 -9.08 14.64 6.17
N GLN A 431 -10.38 14.33 6.18
CA GLN A 431 -10.91 13.01 6.57
C GLN A 431 -10.54 11.93 5.54
N PHE A 432 -10.54 12.29 4.24
CA PHE A 432 -10.01 11.40 3.20
C PHE A 432 -8.56 11.01 3.46
N PHE A 433 -7.68 11.98 3.75
CA PHE A 433 -6.28 11.68 4.05
C PHE A 433 -6.12 10.90 5.37
N GLY A 434 -6.92 11.19 6.39
CA GLY A 434 -6.94 10.42 7.63
C GLY A 434 -7.32 8.94 7.39
N THR A 435 -8.38 8.71 6.63
CA THR A 435 -8.83 7.37 6.23
C THR A 435 -7.81 6.64 5.35
N LEU A 436 -7.19 7.35 4.38
CA LEU A 436 -6.08 6.83 3.58
C LEU A 436 -4.91 6.36 4.45
N SER A 437 -4.51 7.21 5.40
CA SER A 437 -3.41 6.91 6.30
C SER A 437 -3.72 5.71 7.20
N LEU A 438 -4.95 5.61 7.70
CA LEU A 438 -5.43 4.47 8.48
C LEU A 438 -5.31 3.15 7.68
N PHE A 439 -5.89 3.11 6.48
CA PHE A 439 -5.82 1.91 5.64
C PHE A 439 -4.40 1.55 5.25
N PHE A 440 -3.57 2.55 4.96
CA PHE A 440 -2.16 2.32 4.65
C PHE A 440 -1.41 1.68 5.82
N VAL A 441 -1.55 2.22 7.03
CA VAL A 441 -0.91 1.67 8.25
C VAL A 441 -1.40 0.24 8.51
N VAL A 442 -2.70 -0.01 8.40
CA VAL A 442 -3.29 -1.35 8.57
C VAL A 442 -2.74 -2.32 7.52
N PHE A 443 -2.74 -1.95 6.25
CA PHE A 443 -2.27 -2.82 5.17
C PHE A 443 -0.77 -3.12 5.26
N VAL A 444 0.04 -2.12 5.61
CA VAL A 444 1.48 -2.32 5.87
C VAL A 444 1.69 -3.24 7.07
N SER A 445 0.98 -3.03 8.17
CA SER A 445 1.06 -3.90 9.36
C SER A 445 0.69 -5.35 9.03
N LEU A 446 -0.42 -5.57 8.34
CA LEU A 446 -0.85 -6.90 7.93
C LEU A 446 0.12 -7.54 6.93
N THR A 447 0.76 -6.75 6.06
CA THR A 447 1.82 -7.22 5.16
C THR A 447 3.04 -7.70 5.94
N PHE A 448 3.48 -6.96 6.97
CA PHE A 448 4.56 -7.41 7.86
C PHE A 448 4.19 -8.70 8.60
N PHE A 449 2.97 -8.80 9.13
CA PHE A 449 2.50 -10.02 9.78
C PHE A 449 2.45 -11.20 8.82
N ALA A 450 2.00 -11.01 7.58
CA ALA A 450 1.97 -12.05 6.56
C ALA A 450 3.38 -12.55 6.21
N ILE A 451 4.35 -11.64 6.07
CA ILE A 451 5.75 -11.99 5.83
C ILE A 451 6.30 -12.78 7.03
N LEU A 452 6.12 -12.27 8.25
CA LEU A 452 6.58 -12.93 9.47
C LEU A 452 5.99 -14.34 9.61
N PHE A 453 4.68 -14.46 9.42
CA PHE A 453 3.96 -15.73 9.46
C PHE A 453 4.45 -16.72 8.40
N SER A 454 4.70 -16.24 7.17
CA SER A 454 5.27 -17.07 6.09
C SER A 454 6.66 -17.59 6.45
N VAL A 455 7.50 -16.75 7.05
CA VAL A 455 8.84 -17.15 7.52
C VAL A 455 8.76 -18.19 8.64
N LEU A 456 7.81 -18.05 9.57
CA LEU A 456 7.60 -19.00 10.66
C LEU A 456 7.11 -20.36 10.16
N LEU A 457 6.12 -20.38 9.23
CA LEU A 457 5.53 -21.63 8.71
C LEU A 457 6.51 -22.42 7.84
N GLN A 458 7.26 -21.75 6.95
CA GLN A 458 8.13 -22.43 5.98
C GLN A 458 9.53 -22.71 6.53
N GLY A 459 9.84 -22.20 7.72
CA GLY A 459 11.15 -22.28 8.37
C GLY A 459 12.18 -21.36 7.71
N TYR A 460 13.02 -20.74 8.54
CA TYR A 460 14.02 -19.74 8.15
C TYR A 460 15.01 -20.25 7.07
N ARG A 461 15.22 -21.58 6.97
CA ARG A 461 16.18 -22.21 6.03
C ARG A 461 15.72 -22.24 4.57
N LYS A 462 14.43 -22.08 4.28
CA LYS A 462 13.92 -22.10 2.89
C LYS A 462 13.90 -20.71 2.22
N PHE A 463 14.02 -19.63 2.99
CA PHE A 463 14.09 -18.27 2.46
C PHE A 463 15.54 -17.82 2.35
N GLU A 464 16.13 -17.96 1.16
CA GLU A 464 17.44 -17.37 0.86
C GLU A 464 17.29 -15.87 0.56
N PHE A 465 17.10 -15.06 1.58
CA PHE A 465 17.16 -13.61 1.43
C PHE A 465 18.59 -13.15 1.14
N ASN A 466 18.75 -12.37 0.09
CA ASN A 466 20.00 -11.65 -0.16
C ASN A 466 20.32 -10.70 1.01
N TYR A 467 21.60 -10.42 1.23
CA TYR A 467 22.04 -9.51 2.30
C TYR A 467 21.32 -8.15 2.25
N SER A 468 21.18 -7.55 1.05
CA SER A 468 20.47 -6.28 0.85
C SER A 468 19.00 -6.35 1.28
N THR A 469 18.32 -7.47 1.02
CA THR A 469 16.92 -7.68 1.41
C THR A 469 16.77 -7.82 2.92
N LYS A 470 17.71 -8.55 3.57
CA LYS A 470 17.74 -8.65 5.03
C LYS A 470 17.97 -7.29 5.69
N LEU A 471 18.93 -6.53 5.18
CA LEU A 471 19.25 -5.19 5.69
C LEU A 471 18.04 -4.26 5.58
N GLN A 472 17.37 -4.24 4.43
CA GLN A 472 16.19 -3.42 4.22
C GLN A 472 15.02 -3.85 5.11
N LEU A 473 14.82 -5.18 5.28
CA LEU A 473 13.80 -5.70 6.20
C LEU A 473 14.06 -5.22 7.63
N TYR A 474 15.29 -5.34 8.11
CA TYR A 474 15.65 -4.90 9.47
C TYR A 474 15.48 -3.39 9.63
N LEU A 475 15.92 -2.59 8.66
CA LEU A 475 15.74 -1.15 8.68
C LEU A 475 14.25 -0.78 8.71
N ASN A 476 13.45 -1.31 7.80
CA ASN A 476 12.03 -1.02 7.75
C ASN A 476 11.30 -1.44 9.02
N PHE A 477 11.64 -2.61 9.57
CA PHE A 477 11.06 -3.08 10.83
C PHE A 477 11.50 -2.21 12.02
N ALA A 478 12.79 -1.87 12.08
CA ALA A 478 13.36 -1.05 13.14
C ALA A 478 12.81 0.39 13.17
N PHE A 479 12.25 0.89 12.07
CA PHE A 479 11.64 2.22 12.02
C PHE A 479 10.12 2.19 12.08
N PHE A 480 9.47 1.26 11.41
CA PHE A 480 8.01 1.19 11.37
C PHE A 480 7.40 1.01 12.76
N PHE A 481 7.87 0.01 13.51
CA PHE A 481 7.28 -0.30 14.81
C PHE A 481 7.54 0.78 15.88
N PRO A 482 8.76 1.32 16.06
CA PRO A 482 8.95 2.42 16.99
C PRO A 482 8.14 3.67 16.65
N ILE A 483 8.05 4.07 15.37
CA ILE A 483 7.24 5.23 14.97
C ILE A 483 5.77 4.94 15.22
N LEU A 484 5.27 3.72 14.92
CA LEU A 484 3.90 3.33 15.22
C LEU A 484 3.62 3.38 16.73
N ILE A 485 4.52 2.84 17.54
CA ILE A 485 4.40 2.87 19.00
C ILE A 485 4.42 4.31 19.53
N ILE A 486 5.33 5.15 19.03
CA ILE A 486 5.38 6.58 19.37
C ILE A 486 4.07 7.26 18.99
N SER A 487 3.53 6.99 17.79
CA SER A 487 2.26 7.55 17.36
C SER A 487 1.11 7.17 18.28
N LEU A 488 1.04 5.89 18.70
CA LEU A 488 0.03 5.41 19.64
C LEU A 488 0.20 6.04 21.03
N ILE A 489 1.43 6.14 21.54
CA ILE A 489 1.71 6.81 22.82
C ILE A 489 1.35 8.28 22.75
N THR A 490 1.75 8.98 21.68
CA THR A 490 1.42 10.40 21.49
C THR A 490 -0.08 10.61 21.44
N THR A 491 -0.83 9.76 20.76
CA THR A 491 -2.29 9.80 20.74
C THR A 491 -2.88 9.61 22.13
N GLY A 492 -2.37 8.64 22.90
CA GLY A 492 -2.82 8.44 24.29
C GLY A 492 -2.57 9.64 25.18
N LEU A 493 -1.37 10.25 25.09
CA LEU A 493 -1.04 11.46 25.86
C LEU A 493 -1.88 12.66 25.46
N LEU A 494 -2.11 12.86 24.16
CA LEU A 494 -2.96 13.95 23.67
C LEU A 494 -4.42 13.71 24.07
N SER A 495 -4.95 12.48 23.95
CA SER A 495 -6.28 12.14 24.42
C SER A 495 -6.47 12.46 25.91
N GLN A 496 -5.48 12.10 26.74
CA GLN A 496 -5.51 12.44 28.17
C GLN A 496 -5.50 13.96 28.40
N SER A 497 -4.63 14.69 27.69
CA SER A 497 -4.54 16.14 27.81
C SER A 497 -5.83 16.85 27.39
N TYR A 498 -6.47 16.40 26.30
CA TYR A 498 -7.76 16.93 25.87
C TYR A 498 -8.89 16.59 26.85
N SER A 499 -8.90 15.38 27.42
CA SER A 499 -9.85 15.01 28.45
C SER A 499 -9.72 15.91 29.70
N GLU A 500 -8.47 16.21 30.11
CA GLU A 500 -8.22 17.12 31.23
C GLU A 500 -8.67 18.57 30.92
N ASP A 501 -8.43 19.04 29.69
CA ASP A 501 -8.83 20.36 29.24
C ASP A 501 -10.37 20.51 29.18
N LEU A 502 -11.04 19.51 28.59
CA LEU A 502 -12.50 19.43 28.58
C LEU A 502 -13.09 19.44 30.00
N ASN A 503 -12.50 18.64 30.90
CA ASN A 503 -12.93 18.59 32.28
C ASN A 503 -12.78 19.95 32.98
N GLN A 504 -11.73 20.72 32.71
CA GLN A 504 -11.56 22.07 33.17
C GLN A 504 -12.61 23.04 32.61
N GLN A 505 -12.92 22.92 31.31
CA GLN A 505 -13.97 23.71 30.66
C GLN A 505 -15.35 23.45 31.31
N TYR A 506 -15.69 22.17 31.56
CA TYR A 506 -16.92 21.77 32.22
C TYR A 506 -16.97 22.35 33.64
N LEU A 507 -15.87 22.29 34.38
CA LEU A 507 -15.79 22.87 35.70
C LEU A 507 -15.98 24.40 35.67
N GLN A 508 -15.37 25.11 34.71
CA GLN A 508 -15.55 26.57 34.55
C GLN A 508 -17.00 26.93 34.22
N LYS A 509 -17.64 26.20 33.28
CA LYS A 509 -19.06 26.40 32.97
C LYS A 509 -19.93 26.20 34.23
N ALA A 510 -19.65 25.16 34.99
CA ALA A 510 -20.37 24.84 36.21
C ALA A 510 -20.19 25.92 37.31
N LEU A 511 -18.99 26.46 37.45
CA LEU A 511 -18.73 27.56 38.38
C LEU A 511 -19.46 28.88 38.01
N LEU A 512 -19.64 29.16 36.70
CA LEU A 512 -20.46 30.27 36.23
C LEU A 512 -21.93 30.09 36.62
N ILE A 513 -22.48 28.89 36.43
CA ILE A 513 -23.84 28.52 36.83
C ILE A 513 -24.01 28.73 38.37
N LYS A 514 -23.08 28.18 39.16
CA LYS A 514 -23.05 28.33 40.61
C LYS A 514 -23.04 29.81 41.00
N GLY A 515 -22.22 30.65 40.37
CA GLY A 515 -22.12 32.08 40.62
C GLY A 515 -23.44 32.81 40.38
N ASN A 516 -24.14 32.48 39.28
CA ASN A 516 -25.45 33.06 38.97
C ASN A 516 -26.53 32.58 39.96
N LEU A 517 -26.55 31.30 40.28
CA LEU A 517 -27.49 30.75 41.25
C LEU A 517 -27.30 31.33 42.67
N LEU A 518 -26.04 31.54 43.09
CA LEU A 518 -25.74 32.17 44.36
C LEU A 518 -26.24 33.63 44.43
N ARG A 519 -26.19 34.36 43.31
CA ARG A 519 -26.78 35.75 43.24
C ARG A 519 -28.29 35.73 43.37
N PHE A 520 -28.93 34.72 42.72
CA PHE A 520 -30.39 34.56 42.81
C PHE A 520 -30.86 34.14 44.20
N VAL A 521 -30.24 33.14 44.81
CA VAL A 521 -30.61 32.64 46.14
C VAL A 521 -30.32 33.66 47.25
N GLY A 522 -29.26 34.52 47.09
CA GLY A 522 -28.87 35.49 48.07
C GLY A 522 -28.65 34.92 49.47
N ASP A 523 -29.19 35.58 50.48
CA ASP A 523 -29.10 35.14 51.88
C ASP A 523 -30.23 34.22 52.33
N GLN A 524 -31.22 33.94 51.44
CA GLN A 524 -32.36 33.07 51.77
C GLN A 524 -31.95 31.59 51.80
N THR A 525 -32.65 30.79 52.59
CA THR A 525 -32.51 29.36 52.54
C THR A 525 -33.27 28.80 51.32
N ILE A 526 -32.70 27.83 50.62
CA ILE A 526 -33.32 27.25 49.42
C ILE A 526 -34.70 26.61 49.75
N GLU A 527 -34.88 26.19 50.96
CA GLU A 527 -36.14 25.62 51.47
C GLU A 527 -37.25 26.71 51.67
N GLU A 528 -36.90 27.97 51.73
CA GLU A 528 -37.84 29.11 51.87
C GLU A 528 -38.24 29.67 50.49
N LEU A 529 -37.57 29.32 49.43
CA LEU A 529 -37.89 29.75 48.07
C LEU A 529 -39.06 28.90 47.50
N ASP A 530 -39.98 29.55 46.82
CA ASP A 530 -41.04 28.86 46.09
C ASP A 530 -40.42 27.96 45.01
N ARG A 531 -40.82 26.68 45.00
CA ARG A 531 -40.32 25.70 44.06
C ARG A 531 -40.55 26.07 42.61
N ASP A 532 -41.67 26.69 42.30
CA ASP A 532 -42.01 27.09 40.92
C ASP A 532 -41.07 28.18 40.43
N VAL A 533 -40.79 29.20 41.27
CA VAL A 533 -39.84 30.27 40.94
C VAL A 533 -38.41 29.75 40.82
N LEU A 534 -38.01 28.80 41.66
CA LEU A 534 -36.69 28.19 41.60
C LEU A 534 -36.54 27.35 40.33
N THR A 535 -37.60 26.68 39.93
CA THR A 535 -37.60 25.85 38.70
C THR A 535 -37.52 26.74 37.46
N GLU A 536 -38.24 27.89 37.43
CA GLU A 536 -38.19 28.86 36.35
C GLU A 536 -36.80 29.46 36.18
N GLU A 537 -36.14 29.81 37.28
CA GLU A 537 -34.76 30.33 37.24
C GLU A 537 -33.76 29.31 36.76
N ILE A 538 -33.87 28.05 37.25
CA ILE A 538 -33.01 26.92 36.80
C ILE A 538 -33.21 26.65 35.30
N ASN A 539 -34.45 26.68 34.79
CA ASN A 539 -34.73 26.56 33.38
C ASN A 539 -34.12 27.69 32.54
N THR A 540 -34.21 28.93 33.06
CA THR A 540 -33.61 30.09 32.38
C THR A 540 -32.09 30.01 32.35
N LEU A 541 -31.46 29.63 33.46
CA LEU A 541 -30.00 29.41 33.50
C LEU A 541 -29.58 28.28 32.62
N ALA A 542 -30.31 27.16 32.64
CA ALA A 542 -30.02 25.98 31.79
C ALA A 542 -30.11 26.36 30.30
N SER A 543 -31.14 27.08 29.88
CA SER A 543 -31.31 27.56 28.50
C SER A 543 -30.23 28.57 28.07
N THR A 544 -29.77 29.42 29.00
CA THR A 544 -28.73 30.43 28.73
C THR A 544 -27.34 29.81 28.55
N VAL A 545 -27.03 28.77 29.34
CA VAL A 545 -25.70 28.12 29.30
C VAL A 545 -25.67 26.92 28.38
N GLY A 546 -26.83 26.43 27.92
CA GLY A 546 -26.97 25.27 27.05
C GLY A 546 -26.64 23.93 27.75
N THR A 547 -26.90 23.82 29.04
CA THR A 547 -26.62 22.60 29.82
C THR A 547 -27.71 22.34 30.84
N ASP A 548 -27.99 21.05 31.10
CA ASP A 548 -28.99 20.70 32.14
C ASP A 548 -28.45 20.98 33.53
N ILE A 549 -29.36 21.35 34.43
CA ILE A 549 -29.06 21.69 35.84
C ILE A 549 -30.00 20.93 36.76
N HIS A 550 -29.44 20.24 37.74
CA HIS A 550 -30.18 19.53 38.78
C HIS A 550 -29.78 20.09 40.14
N LEU A 551 -30.72 20.37 40.99
CA LEU A 551 -30.49 20.88 42.32
C LEU A 551 -30.93 19.84 43.37
N TYR A 552 -30.02 19.51 44.29
CA TYR A 552 -30.22 18.57 45.37
C TYR A 552 -30.15 19.32 46.75
N ASP A 553 -30.89 18.81 47.72
CA ASP A 553 -30.78 19.27 49.09
C ASP A 553 -29.47 18.76 49.76
N LYS A 554 -29.28 19.12 51.02
CA LYS A 554 -28.12 18.64 51.80
C LYS A 554 -28.15 17.16 52.13
N GLU A 555 -29.30 16.54 52.06
CA GLU A 555 -29.51 15.11 52.23
C GLU A 555 -29.28 14.32 50.89
N GLY A 556 -29.09 15.00 49.78
CA GLY A 556 -28.89 14.42 48.47
C GLY A 556 -30.17 14.10 47.72
N SER A 557 -31.34 14.59 48.18
CA SER A 557 -32.60 14.41 47.48
C SER A 557 -32.84 15.55 46.45
N LEU A 558 -33.42 15.22 45.30
CA LEU A 558 -33.69 16.17 44.22
C LEU A 558 -34.72 17.21 44.65
N LEU A 559 -34.36 18.47 44.63
CA LEU A 559 -35.26 19.60 44.85
C LEU A 559 -35.97 20.01 43.56
N THR A 560 -35.21 20.26 42.52
CA THR A 560 -35.72 20.63 41.18
C THR A 560 -34.70 20.34 40.10
N SER A 561 -35.15 20.27 38.85
CA SER A 561 -34.33 20.00 37.68
C SER A 561 -34.84 20.79 36.49
N SER A 562 -33.94 21.25 35.60
CA SER A 562 -34.31 21.82 34.31
C SER A 562 -35.02 20.80 33.42
N ARG A 563 -34.90 19.50 33.75
CA ARG A 563 -35.54 18.38 33.04
C ARG A 563 -36.27 17.44 33.97
N SER A 564 -37.29 17.93 34.64
CA SER A 564 -38.13 17.14 35.55
C SER A 564 -38.62 15.80 34.96
N PRO A 565 -39.00 15.67 33.68
CA PRO A 565 -39.47 14.40 33.12
C PRO A 565 -38.47 13.25 33.23
N ILE A 566 -37.17 13.47 33.27
CA ILE A 566 -36.15 12.39 33.42
C ILE A 566 -36.30 11.71 34.79
N PHE A 567 -36.59 12.47 35.82
CA PHE A 567 -36.76 12.01 37.17
C PHE A 567 -38.19 11.44 37.42
N ASP A 568 -39.17 12.08 36.82
CA ASP A 568 -40.60 11.63 36.92
C ASP A 568 -40.75 10.24 36.27
N LYS A 569 -40.08 9.95 35.16
CA LYS A 569 -40.03 8.65 34.48
C LYS A 569 -39.07 7.66 35.14
N LYS A 570 -38.41 8.05 36.25
CA LYS A 570 -37.43 7.19 37.01
C LYS A 570 -36.23 6.75 36.15
N LEU A 571 -35.84 7.52 35.16
CA LEU A 571 -34.68 7.24 34.31
C LEU A 571 -33.40 7.59 35.05
N LEU A 572 -33.41 8.70 35.82
CA LEU A 572 -32.38 9.00 36.80
C LEU A 572 -32.94 8.84 38.21
N SER A 573 -32.06 8.57 39.17
CA SER A 573 -32.43 8.49 40.58
C SER A 573 -32.68 9.92 41.12
N ASN A 574 -33.74 10.02 41.96
CA ASN A 574 -33.98 11.27 42.71
C ASN A 574 -32.91 11.50 43.80
N LEU A 575 -31.98 10.59 43.98
CA LEU A 575 -30.87 10.70 44.90
C LEU A 575 -29.60 11.06 44.14
N MET A 576 -28.82 11.97 44.65
CA MET A 576 -27.52 12.38 44.18
C MET A 576 -26.54 11.19 44.09
N HIS A 577 -25.60 11.24 43.19
CA HIS A 577 -24.58 10.20 43.07
C HIS A 577 -23.82 9.99 44.39
N PRO A 578 -23.66 8.73 44.87
CA PRO A 578 -23.01 8.45 46.16
C PRO A 578 -21.61 9.06 46.31
N GLY A 579 -20.82 9.07 45.23
CA GLY A 579 -19.50 9.66 45.22
C GLY A 579 -19.52 11.17 45.43
N ALA A 580 -20.54 11.87 44.86
CA ALA A 580 -20.72 13.28 45.06
C ALA A 580 -21.14 13.61 46.50
N MET A 581 -22.07 12.78 47.07
CA MET A 581 -22.48 12.88 48.45
C MET A 581 -21.31 12.77 49.42
N ALA A 582 -20.48 11.73 49.22
CA ALA A 582 -19.29 11.50 50.04
C ALA A 582 -18.27 12.67 49.92
N ALA A 583 -18.06 13.18 48.71
CA ALA A 583 -17.04 14.23 48.45
C ALA A 583 -17.49 15.61 48.98
N LEU A 584 -18.76 16.01 48.75
CA LEU A 584 -19.22 17.35 48.99
C LEU A 584 -19.87 17.53 50.38
N VAL A 585 -20.64 16.57 50.83
CA VAL A 585 -21.38 16.68 52.09
C VAL A 585 -20.59 16.10 53.26
N GLU A 586 -20.04 14.88 53.14
CA GLU A 586 -19.31 14.24 54.21
C GLU A 586 -17.88 14.83 54.38
N LYS A 587 -17.13 14.96 53.26
CA LYS A 587 -15.76 15.52 53.27
C LYS A 587 -15.71 17.04 53.18
N LYS A 588 -16.86 17.71 53.03
CA LYS A 588 -16.99 19.16 52.91
C LYS A 588 -16.19 19.77 51.74
N GLY A 589 -16.11 19.03 50.62
CA GLY A 589 -15.52 19.54 49.38
C GLY A 589 -16.36 20.70 48.79
N THR A 590 -15.78 21.47 47.91
CA THR A 590 -16.48 22.56 47.21
C THR A 590 -17.00 22.12 45.83
N GLU A 591 -16.35 21.14 45.22
CA GLU A 591 -16.61 20.68 43.87
C GLU A 591 -16.13 19.26 43.66
N VAL A 592 -16.76 18.51 42.77
CA VAL A 592 -16.31 17.21 42.29
C VAL A 592 -16.82 16.97 40.89
N LEU A 593 -15.96 16.44 40.05
CA LEU A 593 -16.27 15.90 38.71
C LEU A 593 -16.32 14.38 38.81
N LEU A 594 -17.39 13.77 38.31
CA LEU A 594 -17.57 12.31 38.30
C LEU A 594 -17.98 11.85 36.92
N GLU A 595 -17.46 10.70 36.52
CA GLU A 595 -17.97 9.95 35.36
C GLU A 595 -19.20 9.16 35.81
N GLU A 596 -20.32 9.39 35.15
CA GLU A 596 -21.59 8.69 35.40
C GLU A 596 -21.96 7.84 34.19
N GLN A 597 -22.75 6.82 34.46
CA GLN A 597 -23.23 5.93 33.41
C GLN A 597 -24.72 5.64 33.59
N VAL A 598 -25.47 5.82 32.52
CA VAL A 598 -26.88 5.43 32.44
C VAL A 598 -27.07 4.52 31.23
N GLY A 599 -27.34 3.25 31.50
CA GLY A 599 -27.36 2.25 30.41
C GLY A 599 -26.00 2.09 29.75
N LYS A 600 -25.91 2.46 28.48
CA LYS A 600 -24.63 2.48 27.72
C LYS A 600 -23.99 3.88 27.64
N LEU A 601 -24.74 4.90 27.97
CA LEU A 601 -24.26 6.30 27.90
C LEU A 601 -23.34 6.58 29.08
N LYS A 602 -22.14 7.02 28.81
CA LYS A 602 -21.19 7.57 29.79
C LYS A 602 -21.11 9.07 29.60
N TYR A 603 -21.11 9.79 30.69
CA TYR A 603 -21.00 11.24 30.66
C TYR A 603 -20.29 11.78 31.88
N GLN A 604 -19.78 12.99 31.81
CA GLN A 604 -19.20 13.72 32.93
C GLN A 604 -20.27 14.55 33.63
N ALA A 605 -20.28 14.52 34.95
CA ALA A 605 -21.15 15.36 35.76
C ALA A 605 -20.33 16.14 36.77
N VAL A 606 -20.54 17.47 36.82
CA VAL A 606 -19.93 18.36 37.80
C VAL A 606 -20.91 18.61 38.93
N TYR A 607 -20.50 18.34 40.14
CA TYR A 607 -21.26 18.61 41.34
C TYR A 607 -20.59 19.74 42.12
N LEU A 608 -21.35 20.77 42.49
CA LEU A 608 -20.88 21.96 43.21
C LEU A 608 -21.69 22.19 44.47
N ALA A 609 -21.01 22.31 45.58
CA ALA A 609 -21.66 22.72 46.85
C ALA A 609 -22.00 24.18 46.88
N ILE A 610 -23.24 24.55 47.23
CA ILE A 610 -23.68 25.91 47.51
C ILE A 610 -23.46 26.17 48.99
N PRO A 611 -22.55 27.08 49.39
CA PRO A 611 -22.22 27.28 50.78
C PRO A 611 -23.36 27.96 51.56
N SER A 612 -23.54 27.60 52.85
CA SER A 612 -24.44 28.30 53.79
C SER A 612 -23.61 29.36 54.50
N GLN A 613 -24.11 30.60 54.54
CA GLN A 613 -23.50 31.64 55.38
C GLN A 613 -23.80 31.44 56.90
N ALA A 614 -24.84 30.70 57.22
CA ALA A 614 -25.28 30.51 58.62
C ALA A 614 -24.68 29.28 59.29
N THR A 615 -24.23 28.28 58.53
CA THR A 615 -23.73 26.99 59.08
C THR A 615 -22.49 26.60 58.30
N LEU A 616 -21.50 25.98 58.99
CA LEU A 616 -20.30 25.40 58.37
C LEU A 616 -20.63 24.19 57.45
N GLY A 617 -21.55 24.31 56.45
CA GLY A 617 -21.98 23.26 55.55
C GLY A 617 -22.57 23.82 54.26
N SER A 618 -22.92 22.91 53.32
CA SER A 618 -23.62 23.26 52.09
C SER A 618 -25.12 23.43 52.31
N LYS A 619 -25.72 24.45 51.68
CA LYS A 619 -27.18 24.63 51.62
C LYS A 619 -27.84 23.65 50.64
N ALA A 620 -27.19 23.38 49.56
CA ALA A 620 -27.62 22.50 48.49
C ALA A 620 -26.41 22.07 47.60
N VAL A 621 -26.65 21.19 46.71
CA VAL A 621 -25.68 20.75 45.69
C VAL A 621 -26.29 20.92 44.31
N VAL A 622 -25.57 21.60 43.43
CA VAL A 622 -25.89 21.72 42.01
C VAL A 622 -25.14 20.64 41.23
N ALA A 623 -25.83 19.85 40.44
CA ALA A 623 -25.27 18.89 39.50
C ALA A 623 -25.52 19.39 38.08
N ILE A 624 -24.51 19.32 37.27
CA ILE A 624 -24.52 19.73 35.86
C ILE A 624 -24.00 18.56 35.06
N PRO A 625 -24.88 17.75 34.43
CA PRO A 625 -24.47 16.64 33.56
C PRO A 625 -24.11 17.19 32.18
N PHE A 626 -22.99 16.72 31.65
CA PHE A 626 -22.53 16.98 30.27
C PHE A 626 -22.74 15.72 29.48
N PHE A 627 -23.95 15.47 29.01
CA PHE A 627 -24.32 14.22 28.33
C PHE A 627 -23.58 13.97 27.01
N GLU A 628 -23.11 15.02 26.34
CA GLU A 628 -22.37 14.93 25.07
C GLU A 628 -20.85 14.78 25.24
N SER A 629 -20.36 14.72 26.48
CA SER A 629 -18.91 14.70 26.79
C SER A 629 -18.16 13.54 26.16
N GLU A 630 -18.79 12.37 25.99
CA GLU A 630 -18.19 11.21 25.33
C GLU A 630 -18.06 11.44 23.80
N GLU A 631 -19.07 12.04 23.17
CA GLU A 631 -19.07 12.36 21.73
C GLU A 631 -18.07 13.47 21.40
N GLU A 632 -18.01 14.55 22.19
CA GLU A 632 -17.03 15.62 22.04
C GLU A 632 -15.59 15.08 22.15
N LEU A 633 -15.32 14.25 23.16
CA LEU A 633 -14.00 13.64 23.35
C LEU A 633 -13.64 12.73 22.18
N ASN A 634 -14.56 11.90 21.71
CA ASN A 634 -14.33 10.98 20.59
C ASN A 634 -14.07 11.74 19.28
N ALA A 635 -14.75 12.84 19.04
CA ALA A 635 -14.51 13.70 17.88
C ALA A 635 -13.10 14.32 17.91
N LEU A 636 -12.67 14.84 19.06
CA LEU A 636 -11.33 15.40 19.25
C LEU A 636 -10.25 14.31 19.08
N ILE A 637 -10.44 13.13 19.67
CA ILE A 637 -9.52 11.99 19.53
C ILE A 637 -9.39 11.61 18.06
N SER A 638 -10.48 11.55 17.30
CA SER A 638 -10.48 11.21 15.88
C SER A 638 -9.68 12.20 15.03
N ASP A 639 -9.82 13.51 15.29
CA ASP A 639 -9.07 14.57 14.60
C ASP A 639 -7.56 14.47 14.90
N VAL A 640 -7.21 14.21 16.15
CA VAL A 640 -5.81 14.00 16.56
C VAL A 640 -5.22 12.75 15.92
N LEU A 641 -5.94 11.65 15.97
CA LEU A 641 -5.54 10.39 15.31
C LEU A 641 -5.28 10.59 13.83
N GLY A 642 -6.20 11.31 13.15
CA GLY A 642 -6.05 11.64 11.74
C GLY A 642 -4.75 12.39 11.44
N SER A 643 -4.45 13.39 12.25
CA SER A 643 -3.25 14.20 12.12
C SER A 643 -1.97 13.40 12.39
N VAL A 644 -1.97 12.60 13.45
CA VAL A 644 -0.83 11.74 13.84
C VAL A 644 -0.58 10.66 12.78
N PHE A 645 -1.62 10.00 12.26
CA PHE A 645 -1.44 8.99 11.22
C PHE A 645 -1.00 9.59 9.89
N ASN A 646 -1.47 10.78 9.54
CA ASN A 646 -0.99 11.48 8.35
C ASN A 646 0.51 11.81 8.48
N ALA A 647 0.94 12.33 9.62
CA ALA A 647 2.35 12.57 9.89
C ALA A 647 3.17 11.28 9.86
N PHE A 648 2.66 10.20 10.49
CA PHE A 648 3.28 8.88 10.46
C PHE A 648 3.51 8.39 9.03
N VAL A 649 2.49 8.46 8.16
CA VAL A 649 2.58 7.97 6.78
C VAL A 649 3.61 8.76 5.98
N VAL A 650 3.62 10.09 6.11
CA VAL A 650 4.60 10.95 5.43
C VAL A 650 6.03 10.61 5.87
N ILE A 651 6.26 10.50 7.19
CA ILE A 651 7.57 10.15 7.75
C ILE A 651 7.98 8.75 7.29
N PHE A 652 7.06 7.79 7.30
CA PHE A 652 7.35 6.41 6.90
C PHE A 652 7.68 6.31 5.41
N ILE A 653 6.95 6.99 4.53
CA ILE A 653 7.25 7.05 3.09
C ILE A 653 8.65 7.67 2.86
N LEU A 654 8.94 8.80 3.51
CA LEU A 654 10.26 9.42 3.43
C LEU A 654 11.36 8.45 3.87
N PHE A 655 11.12 7.76 4.99
CA PHE A 655 12.04 6.75 5.50
C PHE A 655 12.23 5.57 4.54
N LEU A 656 11.17 5.08 3.89
CA LEU A 656 11.27 4.03 2.88
C LEU A 656 12.22 4.43 1.74
N VAL A 657 12.11 5.67 1.26
CA VAL A 657 13.01 6.20 0.22
C VAL A 657 14.45 6.25 0.72
N ILE A 658 14.66 6.78 1.93
CA ILE A 658 15.99 6.85 2.55
C ILE A 658 16.56 5.45 2.76
N SER A 659 15.79 4.53 3.34
CA SER A 659 16.18 3.12 3.57
C SER A 659 16.59 2.43 2.26
N PHE A 660 15.84 2.65 1.18
CA PHE A 660 16.17 2.13 -0.15
C PHE A 660 17.49 2.70 -0.67
N LEU A 661 17.68 4.02 -0.61
CA LEU A 661 18.90 4.69 -1.06
C LEU A 661 20.13 4.24 -0.26
N VAL A 662 20.00 4.20 1.07
CA VAL A 662 21.07 3.73 1.98
C VAL A 662 21.44 2.28 1.67
N THR A 663 20.44 1.39 1.59
CA THR A 663 20.68 -0.03 1.30
C THR A 663 21.32 -0.22 -0.07
N LYS A 664 20.85 0.51 -1.10
CA LYS A 664 21.43 0.48 -2.45
C LYS A 664 22.89 0.93 -2.43
N ASN A 665 23.19 2.04 -1.76
CA ASN A 665 24.54 2.60 -1.70
C ASN A 665 25.49 1.69 -0.90
N LEU A 666 25.02 1.09 0.20
CA LEU A 666 25.82 0.15 0.99
C LEU A 666 26.09 -1.18 0.28
N THR A 667 25.15 -1.66 -0.54
CA THR A 667 25.29 -2.99 -1.18
C THR A 667 25.93 -2.95 -2.57
N LEU A 668 25.93 -1.79 -3.26
CA LEU A 668 26.52 -1.62 -4.59
C LEU A 668 28.01 -1.99 -4.63
N PRO A 669 28.86 -1.54 -3.69
CA PRO A 669 30.28 -1.90 -3.69
C PRO A 669 30.51 -3.40 -3.60
N PHE A 670 29.76 -4.09 -2.73
CA PHE A 670 29.87 -5.55 -2.58
C PHE A 670 29.48 -6.30 -3.86
N ARG A 671 28.47 -5.80 -4.59
CA ARG A 671 28.08 -6.37 -5.88
C ARG A 671 29.17 -6.18 -6.93
N LEU A 672 29.75 -4.99 -7.02
CA LEU A 672 30.84 -4.69 -7.94
C LEU A 672 32.06 -5.54 -7.62
N LEU A 673 32.45 -5.63 -6.35
CA LEU A 673 33.56 -6.47 -5.90
C LEU A 673 33.32 -7.95 -6.25
N THR A 674 32.11 -8.46 -5.99
CA THR A 674 31.75 -9.85 -6.34
C THR A 674 31.82 -10.09 -7.85
N GLN A 675 31.40 -9.13 -8.67
CA GLN A 675 31.50 -9.24 -10.14
C GLN A 675 32.96 -9.26 -10.59
N LYS A 676 33.80 -8.37 -10.06
CA LYS A 676 35.23 -8.34 -10.37
C LYS A 676 35.93 -9.61 -9.89
N LEU A 677 35.62 -10.12 -8.69
CA LEU A 677 36.14 -11.40 -8.20
C LEU A 677 35.77 -12.58 -9.10
N LYS A 678 34.53 -12.64 -9.60
CA LYS A 678 34.09 -13.70 -10.53
C LYS A 678 34.74 -13.57 -11.89
N ALA A 679 35.07 -12.38 -12.33
CA ALA A 679 35.74 -12.10 -13.61
C ALA A 679 37.26 -12.26 -13.50
N THR A 680 37.85 -12.36 -12.31
CA THR A 680 39.29 -12.53 -12.09
C THR A 680 39.75 -13.84 -12.69
N ASN A 681 40.71 -13.76 -13.61
CA ASN A 681 41.35 -14.87 -14.28
C ASN A 681 42.90 -14.72 -14.23
N LEU A 682 43.61 -15.64 -14.90
CA LEU A 682 45.07 -15.57 -14.89
C LEU A 682 45.67 -14.60 -15.91
N ASP A 683 44.88 -14.07 -16.83
CA ASP A 683 45.46 -13.41 -18.02
C ASP A 683 45.34 -11.90 -18.03
N ASP A 684 44.21 -11.34 -17.69
CA ASP A 684 44.04 -9.88 -17.72
C ASP A 684 43.07 -9.42 -16.62
N ASN A 685 43.58 -8.72 -15.61
CA ASN A 685 42.82 -8.24 -14.47
C ASN A 685 43.04 -6.75 -14.28
N GLU A 686 41.95 -5.98 -14.40
CA GLU A 686 41.98 -4.54 -14.11
C GLU A 686 41.77 -4.25 -12.63
N PRO A 687 42.62 -3.48 -11.96
CA PRO A 687 42.41 -3.04 -10.60
C PRO A 687 41.14 -2.20 -10.47
N MET A 688 40.45 -2.36 -9.35
CA MET A 688 39.24 -1.59 -9.06
C MET A 688 39.61 -0.22 -8.48
N VAL A 689 39.03 0.87 -9.03
CA VAL A 689 39.22 2.22 -8.52
C VAL A 689 38.10 2.55 -7.56
N TRP A 690 38.43 2.95 -6.33
CA TRP A 690 37.49 3.37 -5.28
C TRP A 690 38.02 4.62 -4.60
N ALA A 691 37.18 5.69 -4.61
CA ALA A 691 37.62 7.01 -4.16
C ALA A 691 37.52 7.22 -2.63
N SER A 692 36.70 6.42 -1.94
CA SER A 692 36.50 6.56 -0.49
C SER A 692 37.58 5.81 0.28
N LYS A 693 37.95 6.37 1.46
CA LYS A 693 38.92 5.78 2.42
C LYS A 693 38.25 5.01 3.54
N ASP A 694 37.01 4.61 3.35
CA ASP A 694 36.22 3.82 4.32
C ASP A 694 36.60 2.33 4.30
N GLU A 695 35.88 1.51 5.03
CA GLU A 695 36.05 0.04 5.11
C GLU A 695 35.91 -0.61 3.74
N ILE A 696 35.10 -0.05 2.85
CA ILE A 696 34.97 -0.52 1.47
C ILE A 696 36.23 -0.23 0.68
N GLY A 697 36.81 0.98 0.86
CA GLY A 697 38.11 1.35 0.27
C GLY A 697 39.24 0.42 0.72
N LEU A 698 39.24 0.03 1.99
CA LEU A 698 40.20 -0.96 2.52
C LEU A 698 40.02 -2.31 1.80
N LEU A 699 38.79 -2.79 1.67
CA LEU A 699 38.47 -4.06 1.02
C LEU A 699 38.85 -4.08 -0.46
N VAL A 700 38.62 -2.97 -1.17
CA VAL A 700 39.06 -2.78 -2.57
C VAL A 700 40.59 -2.79 -2.66
N ASN A 701 41.29 -2.15 -1.73
CA ASN A 701 42.74 -2.17 -1.69
C ASN A 701 43.30 -3.58 -1.48
N GLU A 702 42.72 -4.37 -0.56
CA GLU A 702 43.10 -5.77 -0.35
C GLU A 702 42.83 -6.63 -1.61
N TYR A 703 41.70 -6.40 -2.29
CA TYR A 703 41.44 -7.04 -3.59
C TYR A 703 42.51 -6.69 -4.62
N ASN A 704 42.86 -5.42 -4.75
CA ASN A 704 43.91 -4.99 -5.70
C ASN A 704 45.28 -5.59 -5.33
N GLN A 705 45.63 -5.65 -4.03
CA GLN A 705 46.85 -6.33 -3.59
C GLN A 705 46.83 -7.82 -3.93
N MET A 706 45.70 -8.48 -3.81
CA MET A 706 45.56 -9.88 -4.23
C MET A 706 45.86 -10.05 -5.73
N LEU A 707 45.37 -9.14 -6.57
CA LEU A 707 45.67 -9.15 -8.01
C LEU A 707 47.17 -9.02 -8.28
N TYR A 708 47.86 -8.10 -7.60
CA TYR A 708 49.32 -7.97 -7.73
C TYR A 708 50.07 -9.25 -7.30
N LYS A 709 49.62 -9.88 -6.23
CA LYS A 709 50.20 -11.18 -5.79
C LYS A 709 49.94 -12.27 -6.82
N LEU A 710 48.75 -12.33 -7.42
CA LEU A 710 48.43 -13.29 -8.45
C LEU A 710 49.29 -13.11 -9.70
N GLU A 711 49.53 -11.88 -10.14
CA GLU A 711 50.41 -11.57 -11.27
C GLU A 711 51.88 -11.95 -10.98
N ALA A 712 52.35 -11.63 -9.79
CA ALA A 712 53.70 -12.03 -9.33
C ALA A 712 53.83 -13.56 -9.33
N SER A 713 52.85 -14.29 -8.80
CA SER A 713 52.84 -15.76 -8.77
C SER A 713 52.82 -16.37 -10.18
N LYS A 714 52.06 -15.76 -11.12
CA LYS A 714 52.06 -16.18 -12.53
C LYS A 714 53.43 -16.07 -13.15
N LYS A 715 54.17 -14.96 -12.92
CA LYS A 715 55.56 -14.74 -13.40
C LYS A 715 56.51 -15.80 -12.84
N VAL A 716 56.38 -16.15 -11.56
CA VAL A 716 57.18 -17.21 -10.92
C VAL A 716 56.87 -18.58 -11.47
N LEU A 717 55.59 -18.92 -11.67
CA LEU A 717 55.18 -20.20 -12.31
C LEU A 717 55.78 -20.33 -13.71
N ALA A 718 55.64 -19.30 -14.55
CA ALA A 718 56.18 -19.28 -15.90
C ALA A 718 57.70 -19.45 -15.91
N SER A 719 58.38 -18.82 -14.95
CA SER A 719 59.85 -18.99 -14.76
C SER A 719 60.20 -20.41 -14.39
N ASN A 720 59.46 -21.04 -13.46
CA ASN A 720 59.71 -22.41 -12.98
C ASN A 720 59.42 -23.45 -14.11
N GLU A 721 58.37 -23.27 -14.89
CA GLU A 721 58.08 -24.11 -16.05
C GLU A 721 59.19 -24.05 -17.08
N LYS A 722 59.71 -22.83 -17.36
CA LYS A 722 60.84 -22.65 -18.27
C LYS A 722 62.11 -23.36 -17.74
N GLU A 723 62.41 -23.23 -16.47
CA GLU A 723 63.58 -23.92 -15.85
C GLU A 723 63.43 -25.42 -15.86
N SER A 724 62.22 -25.96 -15.63
CA SER A 724 61.97 -27.41 -15.71
C SER A 724 62.18 -27.96 -17.12
N ALA A 725 61.62 -27.27 -18.11
CA ALA A 725 61.81 -27.63 -19.54
C ALA A 725 63.29 -27.55 -19.95
N TRP A 726 64.03 -26.59 -19.36
CA TRP A 726 65.46 -26.41 -19.65
C TRP A 726 66.29 -27.54 -19.05
N ARG A 727 66.00 -28.02 -17.84
CA ARG A 727 66.68 -29.13 -17.20
C ARG A 727 66.47 -30.45 -17.96
N GLU A 728 65.26 -30.70 -18.42
CA GLU A 728 64.92 -31.91 -19.22
C GLU A 728 65.63 -31.90 -20.55
N MET A 729 65.69 -30.77 -21.26
CA MET A 729 66.42 -30.66 -22.51
C MET A 729 67.95 -30.76 -22.34
N ALA A 730 68.51 -30.16 -21.29
CA ALA A 730 69.95 -30.28 -21.02
C ALA A 730 70.36 -31.73 -20.80
N LYS A 731 69.52 -32.52 -20.16
CA LYS A 731 69.72 -33.97 -19.99
C LYS A 731 69.70 -34.73 -21.31
N GLN A 732 68.78 -34.37 -22.17
CA GLN A 732 68.63 -34.98 -23.48
C GLN A 732 69.77 -34.61 -24.45
N VAL A 733 70.19 -33.33 -24.51
CA VAL A 733 71.34 -32.86 -25.27
C VAL A 733 72.64 -33.52 -24.82
N ALA A 734 72.83 -33.72 -23.51
CA ALA A 734 73.99 -34.44 -22.97
C ALA A 734 74.05 -35.90 -23.48
N HIS A 735 72.87 -36.59 -23.58
CA HIS A 735 72.74 -37.87 -24.16
C HIS A 735 73.06 -37.90 -25.67
N GLU A 736 72.60 -36.93 -26.44
CA GLU A 736 72.81 -36.83 -27.88
C GLU A 736 74.26 -36.45 -28.24
N ILE A 737 74.92 -35.67 -27.43
CA ILE A 737 76.36 -35.35 -27.55
C ILE A 737 77.20 -36.65 -27.29
N LYS A 738 76.82 -37.45 -26.26
CA LYS A 738 77.49 -38.68 -25.96
C LYS A 738 77.41 -39.72 -27.08
N ASN A 739 76.29 -39.74 -27.81
CA ASN A 739 76.08 -40.68 -28.92
C ASN A 739 77.12 -40.60 -30.05
N PRO A 740 77.45 -39.44 -30.68
CA PRO A 740 78.53 -39.35 -31.66
C PRO A 740 79.91 -39.44 -31.06
N LEU A 741 80.11 -38.96 -29.81
CA LEU A 741 81.39 -38.98 -29.13
C LEU A 741 81.94 -40.40 -28.88
N THR A 742 81.07 -41.36 -28.52
CA THR A 742 81.42 -42.72 -28.23
C THR A 742 81.98 -43.47 -29.50
N PRO A 743 81.27 -43.45 -30.71
CA PRO A 743 81.87 -43.98 -31.91
C PRO A 743 83.14 -43.27 -32.33
N MET A 744 83.20 -41.92 -32.23
CA MET A 744 84.41 -41.17 -32.50
C MET A 744 85.63 -41.68 -31.67
N LYS A 745 85.43 -41.85 -30.39
CA LYS A 745 86.47 -42.34 -29.49
C LYS A 745 86.88 -43.78 -29.86
N LEU A 746 85.91 -44.64 -30.19
CA LEU A 746 86.17 -46.05 -30.60
C LEU A 746 86.91 -46.08 -31.93
N THR A 747 86.55 -45.25 -32.91
CA THR A 747 87.21 -45.16 -34.24
C THR A 747 88.67 -44.66 -34.09
N LEU A 748 88.85 -43.63 -33.19
CA LEU A 748 90.23 -43.16 -32.94
C LEU A 748 91.06 -44.18 -32.19
N GLN A 749 90.50 -44.89 -31.19
CA GLN A 749 91.17 -45.95 -30.50
C GLN A 749 91.48 -47.15 -31.41
N HIS A 750 90.57 -47.43 -32.34
CA HIS A 750 90.81 -48.46 -33.36
C HIS A 750 91.95 -48.04 -34.34
N LEU A 751 92.00 -46.79 -34.79
CA LEU A 751 93.10 -46.25 -35.59
C LEU A 751 94.45 -46.33 -34.89
N LEU A 752 94.48 -45.84 -33.65
CA LEU A 752 95.68 -45.92 -32.79
C LEU A 752 96.13 -47.37 -32.58
N ARG A 753 95.24 -48.34 -32.48
CA ARG A 753 95.60 -49.77 -32.35
C ARG A 753 96.15 -50.29 -33.63
N LEU A 754 95.56 -49.94 -34.77
CA LEU A 754 96.06 -50.39 -36.08
C LEU A 754 97.41 -49.78 -36.37
N GLU A 755 97.73 -48.58 -35.96
CA GLU A 755 99.04 -47.97 -36.01
C GLU A 755 100.09 -48.69 -35.21
N ARG A 756 99.78 -48.99 -33.91
CA ARG A 756 100.72 -49.73 -33.03
C ARG A 756 100.98 -51.12 -33.49
N GLU A 757 100.05 -51.77 -34.17
CA GLU A 757 100.17 -53.16 -34.75
C GLU A 757 100.88 -53.16 -36.17
N GLY A 758 101.26 -51.96 -36.66
CA GLY A 758 101.90 -51.82 -37.96
C GLY A 758 101.06 -52.31 -39.15
N LYS A 759 99.75 -52.32 -38.93
CA LYS A 759 98.72 -52.79 -39.90
C LYS A 759 97.92 -51.65 -40.56
N LEU A 760 98.52 -50.46 -40.58
CA LEU A 760 97.88 -49.29 -41.18
C LEU A 760 98.16 -49.24 -42.72
N GLU A 761 98.24 -50.43 -43.42
CA GLU A 761 98.36 -50.52 -44.86
C GLU A 761 96.97 -50.48 -45.52
N GLY A 762 96.71 -49.44 -46.25
CA GLY A 762 95.53 -49.22 -47.07
C GLY A 762 94.92 -47.79 -46.97
N ALA A 763 95.26 -46.90 -47.78
CA ALA A 763 94.81 -45.55 -47.81
C ALA A 763 93.27 -45.42 -47.79
N ASP A 764 92.53 -46.40 -48.28
CA ASP A 764 91.04 -46.42 -48.33
C ASP A 764 90.41 -46.62 -46.91
N LYS A 765 91.01 -47.51 -46.02
CA LYS A 765 90.50 -47.70 -44.69
C LYS A 765 90.67 -46.50 -43.79
N LEU A 766 91.85 -45.85 -43.89
CA LEU A 766 92.13 -44.62 -43.11
C LEU A 766 91.16 -43.51 -43.57
N LYS A 767 90.98 -43.34 -44.89
CA LYS A 767 90.07 -42.37 -45.47
C LYS A 767 88.64 -42.58 -44.98
N LYS A 768 88.13 -43.85 -45.01
CA LYS A 768 86.82 -44.14 -44.55
C LYS A 768 86.60 -43.91 -43.05
N SER A 769 87.63 -44.21 -42.20
CA SER A 769 87.58 -43.87 -40.75
C SER A 769 87.63 -42.37 -40.53
N LEU A 770 88.42 -41.62 -41.27
CA LEU A 770 88.43 -40.14 -41.20
C LEU A 770 87.12 -39.54 -41.68
N GLU A 771 86.51 -40.01 -42.71
CA GLU A 771 85.20 -39.58 -43.19
C GLU A 771 84.14 -39.84 -42.15
N THR A 772 84.18 -41.01 -41.50
CA THR A 772 83.29 -41.33 -40.37
C THR A 772 83.45 -40.35 -39.23
N LEU A 773 84.71 -39.98 -38.88
CA LEU A 773 84.94 -39.00 -37.82
C LEU A 773 84.47 -37.57 -38.17
N ILE A 774 84.67 -37.19 -39.44
CA ILE A 774 84.17 -35.93 -39.93
C ILE A 774 82.64 -35.89 -39.84
N HIS A 775 81.96 -36.95 -40.25
CA HIS A 775 80.50 -37.04 -40.15
C HIS A 775 79.98 -36.97 -38.74
N GLN A 776 80.72 -37.53 -37.78
CA GLN A 776 80.35 -37.48 -36.35
C GLN A 776 80.57 -36.01 -35.77
N VAL A 777 81.64 -35.37 -36.24
CA VAL A 777 81.90 -33.92 -35.86
C VAL A 777 80.84 -33.04 -36.41
N ASP A 778 80.40 -33.24 -37.66
CA ASP A 778 79.37 -32.45 -38.30
C ASP A 778 78.05 -32.72 -37.61
N ALA A 779 77.74 -33.93 -37.18
CA ALA A 779 76.53 -34.27 -36.40
C ALA A 779 76.58 -33.54 -35.02
N LEU A 780 77.73 -33.52 -34.38
CA LEU A 780 77.92 -32.85 -33.07
C LEU A 780 77.74 -31.33 -33.21
N SER A 781 78.24 -30.78 -34.25
CA SER A 781 78.15 -29.33 -34.63
C SER A 781 76.66 -28.97 -34.82
N GLY A 782 75.93 -29.90 -35.52
CA GLY A 782 74.49 -29.73 -35.75
C GLY A 782 73.69 -29.77 -34.49
N ILE A 783 73.96 -30.63 -33.53
CA ILE A 783 73.30 -30.70 -32.22
C ILE A 783 73.60 -29.44 -31.42
N ALA A 784 74.88 -29.02 -31.36
CA ALA A 784 75.30 -27.81 -30.64
C ALA A 784 74.59 -26.53 -31.19
N SER A 785 74.54 -26.42 -32.51
CA SER A 785 73.89 -25.32 -33.18
C SER A 785 72.35 -25.27 -32.93
N SER A 786 71.75 -26.46 -32.96
CA SER A 786 70.31 -26.60 -32.69
C SER A 786 69.95 -26.26 -31.22
N PHE A 787 70.79 -26.70 -30.27
CA PHE A 787 70.62 -26.34 -28.87
C PHE A 787 70.85 -24.82 -28.62
N SER A 788 71.84 -24.25 -29.21
CA SER A 788 72.07 -22.77 -29.16
C SER A 788 70.90 -21.97 -29.68
N THR A 789 70.30 -22.41 -30.79
CA THR A 789 69.12 -21.77 -31.39
C THR A 789 67.91 -21.91 -30.49
N PHE A 790 67.71 -23.06 -29.88
CA PHE A 790 66.64 -23.26 -28.89
C PHE A 790 66.81 -22.47 -27.59
N ALA A 791 68.06 -22.46 -27.07
CA ALA A 791 68.38 -21.72 -25.85
C ALA A 791 68.24 -20.21 -25.95
N LYS A 792 68.38 -19.65 -27.17
CA LYS A 792 68.19 -18.25 -27.50
C LYS A 792 66.76 -17.91 -27.90
N MET A 793 65.80 -18.87 -27.91
CA MET A 793 64.45 -18.61 -28.31
C MET A 793 63.77 -17.67 -27.27
N PRO A 794 63.40 -16.42 -27.64
CA PRO A 794 62.63 -15.51 -26.77
C PRO A 794 61.21 -16.08 -26.52
N LEU A 795 60.58 -15.71 -25.45
CA LEU A 795 59.14 -15.96 -25.28
C LEU A 795 58.40 -15.34 -26.46
N PRO A 796 57.44 -16.08 -27.08
CA PRO A 796 56.68 -15.53 -28.18
C PRO A 796 56.01 -14.19 -27.75
N ASN A 797 56.25 -13.14 -28.52
CA ASN A 797 55.59 -11.85 -28.33
C ASN A 797 54.32 -11.80 -29.19
N ASN A 798 53.21 -12.38 -28.65
CA ASN A 798 51.95 -12.44 -29.38
C ASN A 798 51.32 -11.05 -29.45
N GLU A 799 51.53 -10.38 -30.60
CA GLU A 799 50.93 -9.08 -30.94
C GLU A 799 49.88 -9.26 -32.05
N ARG A 800 49.11 -8.23 -32.27
CA ARG A 800 48.12 -8.24 -33.35
C ARG A 800 48.88 -8.02 -34.68
N MET A 801 48.94 -9.09 -35.49
CA MET A 801 49.66 -9.12 -36.76
C MET A 801 48.76 -9.45 -37.95
N ASN A 802 49.16 -9.08 -39.16
CA ASN A 802 48.49 -9.50 -40.36
C ASN A 802 49.15 -10.78 -40.90
N PHE A 803 48.47 -11.93 -40.73
CA PHE A 803 49.03 -13.25 -41.15
C PHE A 803 49.34 -13.35 -42.63
N LYS A 804 48.52 -12.71 -43.49
CA LYS A 804 48.71 -12.69 -44.92
C LYS A 804 50.02 -11.97 -45.34
N GLU A 805 50.37 -10.93 -44.57
CA GLU A 805 51.65 -10.19 -44.82
C GLU A 805 52.86 -11.08 -44.50
N VAL A 806 52.82 -11.79 -43.37
CA VAL A 806 53.93 -12.72 -43.00
C VAL A 806 54.04 -13.85 -43.98
N LEU A 807 52.91 -14.48 -44.39
CA LEU A 807 52.89 -15.50 -45.40
C LEU A 807 53.49 -15.02 -46.72
N SER A 808 53.06 -13.83 -47.16
CA SER A 808 53.58 -13.24 -48.42
C SER A 808 55.08 -13.01 -48.38
N LYS A 809 55.62 -12.45 -47.28
CA LYS A 809 57.08 -12.29 -47.08
C LYS A 809 57.85 -13.60 -47.20
N VAL A 810 57.31 -14.67 -46.56
CA VAL A 810 57.96 -15.99 -46.63
C VAL A 810 57.88 -16.60 -48.04
N LEU A 811 56.74 -16.52 -48.69
CA LEU A 811 56.57 -17.05 -50.05
C LEU A 811 57.46 -16.35 -51.05
N GLU A 812 57.73 -15.05 -50.91
CA GLU A 812 58.58 -14.28 -51.71
C GLU A 812 60.08 -14.77 -51.71
N LEU A 813 60.54 -15.24 -50.51
CA LEU A 813 61.87 -15.88 -50.36
C LEU A 813 62.04 -17.14 -51.20
N PHE A 814 60.94 -17.95 -51.30
CA PHE A 814 60.98 -19.21 -52.04
C PHE A 814 60.59 -19.09 -53.51
N LYS A 815 59.92 -18.00 -53.96
CA LYS A 815 59.56 -17.79 -55.36
C LYS A 815 60.75 -17.71 -56.30
N THR A 816 61.88 -17.26 -55.79
CA THR A 816 63.14 -17.12 -56.56
C THR A 816 63.96 -18.40 -56.63
N ASP A 817 63.58 -19.47 -55.87
CA ASP A 817 64.37 -20.71 -55.88
C ASP A 817 63.99 -21.59 -57.04
N LYS A 818 64.84 -21.67 -58.03
CA LYS A 818 64.68 -22.53 -59.26
C LYS A 818 64.65 -24.05 -59.01
N ARG A 819 64.89 -24.47 -57.73
CA ARG A 819 65.01 -25.90 -57.40
C ARG A 819 63.64 -26.48 -57.16
N MET A 820 62.57 -25.68 -56.95
CA MET A 820 61.21 -26.15 -56.66
C MET A 820 60.21 -25.40 -57.58
N GLU A 821 59.01 -25.92 -57.61
CA GLU A 821 57.77 -25.23 -58.07
C GLU A 821 56.91 -24.94 -56.93
N LEU A 822 56.58 -23.64 -56.78
CA LEU A 822 55.73 -23.13 -55.73
C LEU A 822 54.42 -22.59 -56.32
N GLU A 823 53.29 -23.19 -55.93
CA GLU A 823 51.95 -22.75 -56.28
C GLU A 823 51.34 -22.15 -55.07
N TYR A 824 50.76 -20.94 -55.20
CA TYR A 824 50.03 -20.30 -54.08
C TYR A 824 48.61 -20.00 -54.51
N GLN A 825 47.66 -20.50 -53.74
CA GLN A 825 46.24 -20.28 -53.90
C GLN A 825 45.69 -19.55 -52.66
N ASP A 826 44.96 -18.43 -52.93
CA ASP A 826 44.41 -17.59 -51.91
C ASP A 826 42.86 -17.51 -52.05
N ASP A 827 42.17 -18.17 -51.19
CA ASP A 827 40.71 -18.19 -51.14
C ASP A 827 40.20 -17.44 -49.90
N SER A 828 41.02 -16.58 -49.29
CA SER A 828 40.65 -15.76 -48.13
C SER A 828 39.73 -14.58 -48.46
N TYR A 829 39.74 -14.15 -49.76
CA TYR A 829 38.96 -12.98 -50.24
C TYR A 829 39.11 -11.68 -49.41
N THR A 830 40.23 -11.53 -48.69
CA THR A 830 40.55 -10.37 -47.89
C THR A 830 42.01 -10.03 -47.89
N ASP A 831 42.36 -8.76 -47.87
CA ASP A 831 43.77 -8.27 -47.89
C ASP A 831 44.39 -8.29 -46.47
N GLN A 832 43.59 -8.33 -45.44
CA GLN A 832 44.04 -8.31 -44.04
C GLN A 832 43.43 -9.46 -43.25
N ILE A 833 44.28 -10.29 -42.64
CA ILE A 833 43.92 -11.40 -41.79
C ILE A 833 44.55 -11.13 -40.41
N PRO A 834 43.87 -10.39 -39.51
CA PRO A 834 44.43 -10.09 -38.20
C PRO A 834 44.35 -11.30 -37.28
N ILE A 835 45.48 -11.75 -36.78
CA ILE A 835 45.63 -12.77 -35.76
C ILE A 835 46.49 -12.25 -34.60
N LEU A 836 46.37 -12.89 -33.43
CA LEU A 836 47.30 -12.70 -32.30
C LEU A 836 48.43 -13.72 -32.47
N GLY A 837 49.68 -13.23 -32.69
CA GLY A 837 50.83 -14.12 -32.86
C GLY A 837 52.13 -13.33 -32.96
N ASP A 838 53.23 -14.09 -33.06
CA ASP A 838 54.55 -13.54 -33.27
C ASP A 838 54.93 -13.72 -34.76
N ASP A 839 55.20 -12.64 -35.47
CA ASP A 839 55.47 -12.60 -36.91
C ASP A 839 56.74 -13.36 -37.27
N GLN A 840 57.79 -13.29 -36.47
CA GLN A 840 59.04 -14.00 -36.67
C GLN A 840 58.88 -15.52 -36.45
N LEU A 841 58.09 -15.88 -35.44
CA LEU A 841 57.81 -17.27 -35.14
C LEU A 841 56.97 -17.93 -36.23
N PHE A 842 55.90 -17.29 -36.69
CA PHE A 842 55.10 -17.78 -37.83
C PHE A 842 55.88 -17.82 -39.11
N GLY A 843 56.75 -16.83 -39.38
CA GLY A 843 57.66 -16.87 -40.55
C GLY A 843 58.56 -18.08 -40.53
N ARG A 844 59.14 -18.46 -39.34
CA ARG A 844 59.94 -19.69 -39.17
C ARG A 844 59.12 -20.95 -39.32
N VAL A 845 57.89 -20.97 -38.74
CA VAL A 845 56.96 -22.14 -38.90
C VAL A 845 56.69 -22.41 -40.37
N ILE A 846 56.29 -21.43 -41.14
CA ILE A 846 55.96 -21.56 -42.57
C ILE A 846 57.18 -21.97 -43.33
N SER A 847 58.34 -21.32 -43.11
CA SER A 847 59.62 -21.67 -43.75
C SER A 847 60.04 -23.12 -43.48
N ASN A 848 59.92 -23.54 -42.21
CA ASN A 848 60.25 -24.93 -41.83
C ASN A 848 59.37 -25.96 -42.54
N LEU A 849 58.08 -25.70 -42.68
CA LEU A 849 57.15 -26.61 -43.39
C LEU A 849 57.47 -26.66 -44.86
N ILE A 850 57.75 -25.52 -45.55
CA ILE A 850 58.13 -25.49 -46.94
C ILE A 850 59.48 -26.25 -47.18
N ILE A 851 60.49 -26.02 -46.35
CA ILE A 851 61.79 -26.69 -46.44
C ILE A 851 61.62 -28.21 -46.21
N ASN A 852 60.75 -28.59 -45.24
CA ASN A 852 60.51 -30.03 -45.02
C ASN A 852 59.87 -30.72 -46.25
N GLY A 853 58.89 -30.06 -46.88
CA GLY A 853 58.25 -30.50 -48.12
C GLY A 853 59.25 -30.60 -49.25
N MET A 854 60.10 -29.57 -49.46
CA MET A 854 61.16 -29.64 -50.46
C MET A 854 62.10 -30.86 -50.25
N GLN A 855 62.45 -31.19 -49.06
CA GLN A 855 63.36 -32.22 -48.66
C GLN A 855 62.72 -33.65 -48.64
N ALA A 856 61.39 -33.76 -48.70
CA ALA A 856 60.65 -34.99 -48.71
C ALA A 856 60.62 -35.68 -50.13
N VAL A 857 60.97 -34.90 -51.17
CA VAL A 857 60.91 -35.40 -52.55
C VAL A 857 62.15 -36.27 -52.92
N GLU A 858 61.94 -37.31 -53.70
CA GLU A 858 63.00 -38.27 -54.15
C GLU A 858 64.05 -37.57 -55.00
N PRO A 859 65.31 -37.98 -54.90
CA PRO A 859 66.38 -37.42 -55.76
C PRO A 859 66.02 -37.64 -57.22
N GLY A 860 66.03 -36.54 -58.00
CA GLY A 860 65.71 -36.58 -59.45
C GLY A 860 64.30 -36.10 -59.81
N LYS A 861 63.44 -35.94 -58.85
CA LYS A 861 62.13 -35.27 -59.05
C LYS A 861 62.19 -33.82 -58.59
N LYS A 862 61.48 -32.98 -59.31
CA LYS A 862 61.41 -31.56 -58.90
C LYS A 862 60.36 -31.41 -57.78
N PRO A 863 60.70 -30.79 -56.64
CA PRO A 863 59.74 -30.49 -55.59
C PRO A 863 58.62 -29.59 -56.06
N GLN A 864 57.38 -29.96 -55.82
CA GLN A 864 56.20 -29.21 -56.06
C GLN A 864 55.55 -28.94 -54.70
N ILE A 865 55.49 -27.65 -54.31
CA ILE A 865 54.87 -27.24 -53.04
C ILE A 865 53.68 -26.40 -53.38
N ARG A 866 52.51 -26.80 -52.88
CA ARG A 866 51.30 -26.00 -52.95
C ARG A 866 51.00 -25.43 -51.57
N VAL A 867 50.76 -24.15 -51.54
CA VAL A 867 50.37 -23.40 -50.35
C VAL A 867 48.95 -22.88 -50.57
N TRP A 868 48.00 -23.28 -49.76
CA TRP A 868 46.61 -22.89 -49.88
C TRP A 868 46.16 -22.20 -48.60
N LEU A 869 45.59 -20.97 -48.75
CA LEU A 869 45.08 -20.14 -47.66
C LEU A 869 43.59 -19.92 -47.81
N TRP A 870 42.80 -20.22 -46.76
CA TRP A 870 41.37 -19.95 -46.75
C TRP A 870 40.88 -19.58 -45.35
N LEU A 871 39.66 -18.99 -45.27
CA LEU A 871 38.98 -18.64 -44.06
C LEU A 871 37.70 -19.49 -43.89
N SER A 872 37.48 -20.02 -42.72
CA SER A 872 36.22 -20.72 -42.38
C SER A 872 35.78 -20.33 -41.00
N ASP A 873 34.50 -19.91 -40.84
CA ASP A 873 33.89 -19.40 -39.61
C ASP A 873 34.71 -18.25 -38.94
N ARG A 874 35.58 -18.60 -38.01
CA ARG A 874 36.40 -17.64 -37.25
C ARG A 874 37.89 -18.07 -37.23
N ALA A 875 38.27 -18.96 -38.09
CA ALA A 875 39.64 -19.51 -38.14
C ALA A 875 40.28 -19.30 -39.49
N VAL A 876 41.60 -19.11 -39.47
CA VAL A 876 42.47 -19.06 -40.63
C VAL A 876 43.07 -20.42 -40.84
N PHE A 877 42.96 -20.96 -42.05
CA PHE A 877 43.56 -22.24 -42.43
C PHE A 877 44.68 -22.00 -43.46
N LEU A 878 45.83 -22.60 -43.17
CA LEU A 878 46.96 -22.66 -44.11
C LEU A 878 47.34 -24.11 -44.35
N GLU A 879 47.19 -24.56 -45.55
CA GLU A 879 47.65 -25.91 -45.98
C GLU A 879 48.92 -25.77 -46.78
N ILE A 880 49.95 -26.58 -46.47
CA ILE A 880 51.16 -26.71 -47.22
C ILE A 880 51.34 -28.15 -47.66
N SER A 881 51.10 -28.42 -48.92
CA SER A 881 51.20 -29.78 -49.46
C SER A 881 52.42 -29.98 -50.37
N ASP A 882 53.01 -31.12 -50.32
CA ASP A 882 54.20 -31.51 -51.14
C ASP A 882 53.97 -32.78 -51.94
N ASN A 883 54.78 -33.00 -53.00
CA ASN A 883 54.79 -34.24 -53.82
C ASN A 883 55.83 -35.26 -53.33
N GLY A 884 56.15 -35.21 -52.03
CA GLY A 884 57.17 -36.12 -51.45
C GLY A 884 56.69 -37.53 -51.22
N ARG A 885 57.48 -38.32 -50.52
CA ARG A 885 57.22 -39.73 -50.24
C ARG A 885 56.16 -39.96 -49.10
N GLY A 886 55.61 -38.92 -48.52
CA GLY A 886 54.66 -39.02 -47.42
C GLY A 886 55.33 -39.49 -46.12
N ILE A 887 54.49 -39.66 -45.10
CA ILE A 887 54.89 -40.06 -43.72
C ILE A 887 54.41 -41.49 -43.44
N PRO A 888 55.30 -42.50 -43.24
CA PRO A 888 54.94 -43.84 -42.88
C PRO A 888 54.10 -43.91 -41.60
N GLU A 889 53.19 -44.88 -41.53
CA GLU A 889 52.19 -44.94 -40.41
C GLU A 889 52.87 -45.12 -39.08
N GLU A 890 53.95 -45.84 -38.97
CA GLU A 890 54.75 -46.13 -37.76
C GLU A 890 55.41 -44.86 -37.18
N LEU A 891 55.53 -43.77 -37.98
CA LEU A 891 56.21 -42.53 -37.60
C LEU A 891 55.24 -41.38 -37.29
N ARG A 892 53.98 -41.53 -37.61
CA ARG A 892 52.98 -40.50 -37.53
C ARG A 892 52.91 -39.89 -36.16
N ASP A 893 52.90 -40.70 -35.08
CA ASP A 893 52.83 -40.18 -33.70
C ASP A 893 54.11 -39.51 -33.20
N LYS A 894 55.25 -39.72 -33.98
CA LYS A 894 56.56 -39.24 -33.52
C LYS A 894 57.05 -37.97 -34.21
N ILE A 895 56.43 -37.56 -35.32
CA ILE A 895 56.97 -36.44 -36.13
C ILE A 895 57.00 -35.08 -35.43
N PHE A 896 56.14 -34.87 -34.43
CA PHE A 896 56.12 -33.63 -33.62
C PHE A 896 56.90 -33.76 -32.30
N ILE A 897 57.52 -34.93 -32.04
CA ILE A 897 58.41 -35.12 -30.89
C ILE A 897 59.70 -34.35 -31.18
N PRO A 898 60.19 -33.49 -30.26
CA PRO A 898 61.50 -32.85 -30.44
C PRO A 898 62.62 -33.85 -30.69
N ASN A 899 63.55 -33.50 -31.57
CA ASN A 899 64.74 -34.31 -32.00
C ASN A 899 64.37 -35.59 -32.74
N PHE A 900 63.13 -35.78 -33.12
CA PHE A 900 62.79 -36.89 -34.03
C PHE A 900 63.02 -36.48 -35.47
N SER A 901 63.91 -37.23 -36.18
CA SER A 901 64.21 -37.02 -37.60
C SER A 901 64.55 -38.39 -38.31
N THR A 902 63.95 -38.56 -39.48
CA THR A 902 64.30 -39.68 -40.38
C THR A 902 65.43 -39.34 -41.34
N LYS A 903 65.97 -38.14 -41.30
CA LYS A 903 67.01 -37.60 -42.15
C LYS A 903 68.36 -37.61 -41.45
N SER A 904 69.44 -38.05 -42.15
CA SER A 904 70.79 -38.14 -41.57
C SER A 904 71.40 -36.81 -41.14
N GLN A 905 70.91 -35.69 -41.63
CA GLN A 905 71.35 -34.36 -41.35
C GLN A 905 70.22 -33.43 -40.75
N GLY A 906 69.08 -33.98 -40.38
CA GLY A 906 67.94 -33.19 -39.81
C GLY A 906 68.01 -33.06 -38.30
N SER A 907 67.89 -31.86 -37.79
CA SER A 907 67.90 -31.56 -36.34
C SER A 907 66.70 -32.13 -35.57
N GLY A 908 65.64 -32.55 -36.24
CA GLY A 908 64.40 -33.04 -35.64
C GLY A 908 63.61 -32.03 -34.84
N LEU A 909 63.98 -30.75 -34.84
CA LEU A 909 63.37 -29.68 -34.08
C LEU A 909 62.34 -28.87 -34.89
N GLY A 910 62.40 -28.89 -36.21
CA GLY A 910 61.58 -28.04 -37.07
C GLY A 910 60.08 -28.20 -36.88
N LEU A 911 59.56 -29.42 -36.86
CA LEU A 911 58.13 -29.73 -36.68
C LEU A 911 57.70 -29.53 -35.22
N ALA A 912 58.55 -29.79 -34.25
CA ALA A 912 58.27 -29.53 -32.83
C ALA A 912 58.16 -28.02 -32.55
N ILE A 913 59.03 -27.20 -33.13
CA ILE A 913 58.98 -25.73 -33.08
C ILE A 913 57.70 -25.23 -33.78
N ALA A 914 57.34 -25.79 -34.94
CA ALA A 914 56.13 -25.46 -35.66
C ALA A 914 54.90 -25.73 -34.79
N LYS A 915 54.81 -26.89 -34.14
CA LYS A 915 53.72 -27.24 -33.26
C LYS A 915 53.65 -26.31 -32.06
N SER A 916 54.72 -26.12 -31.32
CA SER A 916 54.78 -25.21 -30.19
C SER A 916 54.40 -23.78 -30.55
N GLY A 917 54.85 -23.28 -31.69
CA GLY A 917 54.56 -21.94 -32.16
C GLY A 917 53.09 -21.72 -32.51
N VAL A 918 52.47 -22.66 -33.17
CA VAL A 918 51.07 -22.58 -33.55
C VAL A 918 50.17 -22.74 -32.29
N GLU A 919 50.48 -23.70 -31.38
CA GLU A 919 49.72 -23.94 -30.14
C GLU A 919 49.82 -22.74 -29.16
N THR A 920 50.97 -22.10 -29.07
CA THR A 920 51.16 -20.91 -28.22
C THR A 920 50.36 -19.70 -28.72
N ALA A 921 50.06 -19.64 -30.00
CA ALA A 921 49.17 -18.68 -30.62
C ALA A 921 47.68 -19.11 -30.55
N GLY A 922 47.36 -20.22 -29.89
CA GLY A 922 45.98 -20.71 -29.74
C GLY A 922 45.48 -21.49 -30.97
N GLY A 923 46.35 -21.82 -31.91
CA GLY A 923 46.05 -22.55 -33.13
C GLY A 923 46.23 -24.09 -32.95
N LYS A 924 46.00 -24.85 -34.06
CA LYS A 924 46.22 -26.32 -34.14
C LYS A 924 47.00 -26.59 -35.39
N ILE A 925 47.91 -27.55 -35.34
CA ILE A 925 48.63 -28.10 -36.49
C ILE A 925 48.42 -29.60 -36.56
N TRP A 926 48.17 -30.09 -37.76
CA TRP A 926 48.05 -31.50 -38.07
C TRP A 926 48.57 -31.78 -39.46
N PHE A 927 48.61 -33.02 -39.88
CA PHE A 927 49.03 -33.41 -41.22
C PHE A 927 48.16 -34.54 -41.77
N GLU A 928 48.11 -34.62 -43.06
CA GLU A 928 47.46 -35.69 -43.81
C GLU A 928 48.50 -36.28 -44.85
N THR A 929 48.45 -37.56 -45.19
CA THR A 929 49.42 -38.25 -46.09
C THR A 929 48.73 -39.14 -47.11
#